data_e07a87101c023d1a0f6025d71d79ba73
#
_entry.id   e07a87101c023d1a0f6025d71d79ba73
#
_cell.length_a   1.000
_cell.length_b   1.000
_cell.length_c   1.000
_cell.angle_alpha   90.00
_cell.angle_beta   90.00
_cell.angle_gamma   90.00
#
_symmetry.space_group_name_H-M   'P 1'
#
loop_
_entity.id
_entity.type
_entity.pdbx_description
1 polymer ?
#
loop_
_entity_poly.entity_id
_entity_poly.type
_entity_poly.pdbx_seq_one_letter_code
_entity_poly.pdbx_strand_id
1 'polypeptide(L)'
;MPKTQYTKTALKEAIAGKLQRHFACEVEDATKDQVYEACALVVRDALTEHMIETQNEVEQDGERQVHYLCMEFLVGRSLRNNAYNLGMLDALTAALKDMGFEMADIFEEEADPGLGNGGLGRLAACYMDGMATDGVRGTGYSIRYEHGIFKQKIVEGQQVELPDSWLSTGEVWQIPAMDETREVKIGGTVDTYFDDNGKLVVNYHDYTPVLAVPYDMPISGYGTNNIARLRLWKAQSPIALDMKLFSSGEYLKALEKHALAETISMVLYPEDNHREGQSLRLKQQYFLVSATLQDICAKHKAKYGTLENFAHKHVLHINDTHPTLVIPELMRILMDENDMSWEQAWNITSQSVAYTNHTVMPEALECWPVSLVQELMPRVMQIIYEINERFCKELWNYFPNDFQKISKLAIVADDTVRMAHLAIAGSFSINGVSALHSEILKERVFTDFYKIYSSKFCNVTNGIAHRRWLCEANPELVELIESKIGTGYRTHPSELQVLNNYADDKELLDKLGEIKRHNKQRLADYIKAHNGIEVNMDSIFDVQVKRLHEYKRQMLNILHIISLYHKLKDNPDMDFVPRTFIFGSKAAPGYAVAKKTIQLINSISKMIDNDPAVRDKLKVVFLEDYKVSLAEIIMPAAEVSEQISIAGKEASGTGNMKFMMNGALTIGTMDGANVEICEAVGKENIFIFGMETPEAEALAASGSYEPMVIYQNDPVIRRVLDQMIHGFGDGVDYTDIANLLLHGGNGGPADRYMSLKDFASYAAAQERVSEVYRNQDQWNRMALINIANSGRFAADRSIAEYAQNIWRVKTNFAF
;
A
#
# COMPACT_ATOMS: atom_id res chain seq x y z
N MET A 1 -9.04 8.16 -28.56
CA MET A 1 -7.67 7.77 -28.94
C MET A 1 -6.81 9.02 -28.92
N PRO A 2 -5.61 9.01 -28.37
CA PRO A 2 -4.73 10.17 -28.38
C PRO A 2 -4.46 10.64 -29.82
N LYS A 3 -4.46 11.94 -30.02
CA LYS A 3 -4.26 12.55 -31.35
C LYS A 3 -2.83 12.45 -31.87
N THR A 4 -1.87 12.08 -31.00
CA THR A 4 -0.46 12.01 -31.34
C THR A 4 -0.08 10.57 -31.61
N GLN A 5 0.22 10.23 -32.84
CA GLN A 5 0.73 8.90 -33.19
C GLN A 5 2.25 8.89 -33.00
N TYR A 6 2.72 8.23 -31.94
CA TYR A 6 4.14 8.04 -31.68
C TYR A 6 4.73 7.02 -32.66
N THR A 7 5.62 7.48 -33.55
CA THR A 7 6.28 6.59 -34.51
C THR A 7 7.66 6.18 -34.01
N LYS A 8 8.10 5.00 -34.41
CA LYS A 8 9.46 4.48 -34.14
C LYS A 8 10.54 5.50 -34.49
N THR A 9 10.45 6.11 -35.66
CA THR A 9 11.44 7.08 -36.16
C THR A 9 11.48 8.34 -35.28
N ALA A 10 10.34 8.92 -34.98
CA ALA A 10 10.26 10.09 -34.11
C ALA A 10 10.82 9.83 -32.70
N LEU A 11 10.50 8.67 -32.12
CA LEU A 11 11.03 8.28 -30.81
C LEU A 11 12.54 8.07 -30.84
N LYS A 12 13.06 7.42 -31.89
CA LYS A 12 14.50 7.23 -32.08
C LYS A 12 15.24 8.57 -32.16
N GLU A 13 14.73 9.51 -32.97
CA GLU A 13 15.29 10.87 -33.07
C GLU A 13 15.21 11.64 -31.75
N ALA A 14 14.09 11.52 -31.02
CA ALA A 14 13.90 12.17 -29.74
C ALA A 14 14.90 11.65 -28.69
N ILE A 15 15.04 10.31 -28.58
CA ILE A 15 15.98 9.68 -27.66
C ILE A 15 17.42 10.08 -27.99
N ALA A 16 17.85 9.97 -29.25
CA ALA A 16 19.18 10.41 -29.68
C ALA A 16 19.41 11.90 -29.36
N GLY A 17 18.41 12.73 -29.60
CA GLY A 17 18.48 14.16 -29.27
C GLY A 17 18.58 14.44 -27.74
N LYS A 18 17.95 13.60 -26.90
CA LYS A 18 18.13 13.69 -25.44
C LYS A 18 19.53 13.24 -25.03
N LEU A 19 20.06 12.14 -25.58
CA LEU A 19 21.42 11.69 -25.32
C LEU A 19 22.46 12.79 -25.65
N GLN A 20 22.35 13.41 -26.80
CA GLN A 20 23.26 14.48 -27.21
C GLN A 20 23.14 15.72 -26.30
N ARG A 21 21.93 16.17 -25.98
CA ARG A 21 21.72 17.45 -25.26
C ARG A 21 21.88 17.35 -23.75
N HIS A 22 21.52 16.21 -23.13
CA HIS A 22 21.61 16.01 -21.67
C HIS A 22 22.92 15.33 -21.23
N PHE A 23 23.45 14.40 -22.09
CA PHE A 23 24.61 13.57 -21.72
C PHE A 23 25.85 13.84 -22.57
N ALA A 24 25.73 14.70 -23.59
CA ALA A 24 26.82 15.01 -24.53
C ALA A 24 27.44 13.74 -25.14
N CYS A 25 26.64 12.70 -25.43
CA CYS A 25 27.10 11.45 -26.02
C CYS A 25 26.26 11.06 -27.25
N GLU A 26 26.85 10.27 -28.13
CA GLU A 26 26.18 9.62 -29.25
C GLU A 26 25.56 8.31 -28.79
N VAL A 27 24.66 7.75 -29.61
CA VAL A 27 23.91 6.53 -29.25
C VAL A 27 24.84 5.34 -29.01
N GLU A 28 25.90 5.23 -29.81
CA GLU A 28 26.88 4.14 -29.76
C GLU A 28 27.73 4.14 -28.49
N ASP A 29 27.88 5.30 -27.87
CA ASP A 29 28.70 5.52 -26.66
C ASP A 29 27.85 5.56 -25.39
N ALA A 30 26.51 5.52 -25.50
CA ALA A 30 25.59 5.67 -24.37
C ALA A 30 25.53 4.42 -23.49
N THR A 31 25.54 4.61 -22.18
CA THR A 31 25.27 3.55 -21.21
C THR A 31 23.77 3.23 -21.14
N LYS A 32 23.40 2.04 -20.62
CA LYS A 32 21.99 1.66 -20.43
C LYS A 32 21.24 2.66 -19.53
N ASP A 33 21.88 3.14 -18.47
CA ASP A 33 21.33 4.15 -17.58
C ASP A 33 21.01 5.48 -18.30
N GLN A 34 21.96 5.97 -19.13
CA GLN A 34 21.72 7.16 -19.95
C GLN A 34 20.60 6.97 -20.98
N VAL A 35 20.51 5.78 -21.57
CA VAL A 35 19.42 5.44 -22.50
C VAL A 35 18.08 5.39 -21.77
N TYR A 36 18.05 4.79 -20.56
CA TYR A 36 16.86 4.79 -19.71
C TYR A 36 16.40 6.23 -19.42
N GLU A 37 17.30 7.09 -18.94
CA GLU A 37 16.95 8.46 -18.60
C GLU A 37 16.51 9.28 -19.85
N ALA A 38 17.13 9.05 -20.98
CA ALA A 38 16.71 9.66 -22.25
C ALA A 38 15.30 9.21 -22.66
N CYS A 39 14.98 7.92 -22.52
CA CYS A 39 13.64 7.39 -22.76
C CYS A 39 12.61 7.98 -21.79
N ALA A 40 12.96 8.04 -20.52
CA ALA A 40 12.11 8.61 -19.47
C ALA A 40 11.82 10.09 -19.74
N LEU A 41 12.82 10.87 -20.16
CA LEU A 41 12.65 12.25 -20.56
C LEU A 41 11.72 12.44 -21.76
N VAL A 42 11.82 11.57 -22.78
CA VAL A 42 10.93 11.59 -23.94
C VAL A 42 9.49 11.29 -23.57
N VAL A 43 9.27 10.27 -22.74
CA VAL A 43 7.93 9.93 -22.25
C VAL A 43 7.37 11.03 -21.34
N ARG A 44 8.22 11.60 -20.46
CA ARG A 44 7.83 12.70 -19.58
C ARG A 44 7.44 13.97 -20.35
N ASP A 45 8.11 14.29 -21.46
CA ASP A 45 7.72 15.42 -22.29
C ASP A 45 6.27 15.28 -22.76
N ALA A 46 5.87 14.11 -23.27
CA ALA A 46 4.50 13.84 -23.67
C ALA A 46 3.50 13.93 -22.49
N LEU A 47 3.88 13.39 -21.33
CA LEU A 47 3.07 13.48 -20.11
C LEU A 47 2.87 14.94 -19.66
N THR A 48 3.91 15.76 -19.77
CA THR A 48 3.85 17.17 -19.36
C THR A 48 2.94 17.97 -20.27
N GLU A 49 2.98 17.73 -21.58
CA GLU A 49 2.05 18.35 -22.53
C GLU A 49 0.59 18.02 -22.18
N HIS A 50 0.28 16.75 -21.96
CA HIS A 50 -1.07 16.31 -21.54
C HIS A 50 -1.46 16.85 -20.16
N MET A 51 -0.50 16.98 -19.23
CA MET A 51 -0.77 17.55 -17.91
C MET A 51 -1.19 19.00 -17.99
N ILE A 52 -0.58 19.79 -18.87
CA ILE A 52 -0.97 21.19 -19.12
C ILE A 52 -2.38 21.24 -19.73
N GLU A 53 -2.68 20.37 -20.71
CA GLU A 53 -4.02 20.27 -21.29
C GLU A 53 -5.07 19.96 -20.22
N THR A 54 -4.83 18.92 -19.41
CA THR A 54 -5.73 18.52 -18.32
C THR A 54 -5.92 19.64 -17.31
N GLN A 55 -4.86 20.37 -16.94
CA GLN A 55 -4.95 21.50 -16.02
C GLN A 55 -5.80 22.65 -16.59
N ASN A 56 -5.62 22.98 -17.85
CA ASN A 56 -6.43 24.02 -18.53
C ASN A 56 -7.91 23.64 -18.56
N GLU A 57 -8.24 22.37 -18.79
CA GLU A 57 -9.61 21.87 -18.72
C GLU A 57 -10.19 22.02 -17.30
N VAL A 58 -9.45 21.63 -16.26
CA VAL A 58 -9.87 21.77 -14.85
C VAL A 58 -10.15 23.24 -14.50
N GLU A 59 -9.34 24.16 -15.03
CA GLU A 59 -9.56 25.60 -14.82
C GLU A 59 -10.81 26.09 -15.52
N GLN A 60 -11.11 25.61 -16.72
CA GLN A 60 -12.28 26.04 -17.50
C GLN A 60 -13.57 25.41 -16.98
N ASP A 61 -13.60 24.11 -16.72
CA ASP A 61 -14.81 23.37 -16.36
C ASP A 61 -15.32 23.73 -14.96
N GLY A 62 -14.44 24.11 -14.05
CA GLY A 62 -14.77 24.37 -12.66
C GLY A 62 -15.41 23.18 -11.94
N GLU A 63 -15.12 21.94 -12.41
CA GLU A 63 -15.59 20.70 -11.81
C GLU A 63 -15.03 20.50 -10.40
N ARG A 64 -15.71 19.67 -9.62
CA ARG A 64 -15.24 19.28 -8.29
C ARG A 64 -13.98 18.43 -8.40
N GLN A 65 -12.95 18.75 -7.60
CA GLN A 65 -11.67 18.08 -7.60
C GLN A 65 -11.51 17.17 -6.40
N VAL A 66 -10.83 16.06 -6.60
CA VAL A 66 -10.50 15.08 -5.55
C VAL A 66 -9.04 15.25 -5.14
N HIS A 67 -8.81 15.50 -3.86
CA HIS A 67 -7.49 15.58 -3.25
C HIS A 67 -7.29 14.36 -2.38
N TYR A 68 -6.46 13.43 -2.82
CA TYR A 68 -6.23 12.15 -2.17
C TYR A 68 -4.95 12.21 -1.32
N LEU A 69 -5.10 12.36 0.00
CA LEU A 69 -3.99 12.50 0.93
C LEU A 69 -3.61 11.14 1.50
N CYS A 70 -2.37 10.73 1.30
CA CYS A 70 -1.83 9.48 1.82
C CYS A 70 -0.36 9.64 2.19
N MET A 71 0.06 8.99 3.28
CA MET A 71 1.47 9.01 3.70
C MET A 71 2.38 8.24 2.74
N GLU A 72 1.83 7.39 1.89
CA GLU A 72 2.60 6.57 0.97
C GLU A 72 1.88 6.38 -0.38
N PHE A 73 2.67 6.34 -1.47
CA PHE A 73 2.23 5.96 -2.80
C PHE A 73 3.25 4.98 -3.39
N LEU A 74 2.94 3.69 -3.35
CA LEU A 74 3.82 2.64 -3.88
C LEU A 74 3.62 2.49 -5.39
N VAL A 75 4.11 3.46 -6.16
CA VAL A 75 3.82 3.60 -7.59
C VAL A 75 4.49 2.53 -8.46
N GLY A 76 5.67 2.03 -8.08
CA GLY A 76 6.47 1.13 -8.91
C GLY A 76 7.15 1.87 -10.06
N ARG A 77 7.80 1.12 -10.95
CA ARG A 77 8.47 1.68 -12.14
C ARG A 77 7.50 2.40 -13.06
N SER A 78 7.91 3.52 -13.61
CA SER A 78 7.06 4.44 -14.37
C SER A 78 7.23 4.34 -15.88
N LEU A 79 8.43 4.03 -16.40
CA LEU A 79 8.73 4.06 -17.82
C LEU A 79 7.79 3.15 -18.62
N ARG A 80 7.71 1.88 -18.22
CA ARG A 80 6.88 0.89 -18.91
C ARG A 80 5.39 1.24 -18.81
N ASN A 81 4.93 1.58 -17.61
CA ASN A 81 3.52 1.90 -17.35
C ASN A 81 3.06 3.12 -18.14
N ASN A 82 3.85 4.20 -18.14
CA ASN A 82 3.50 5.39 -18.90
C ASN A 82 3.57 5.15 -20.42
N ALA A 83 4.60 4.45 -20.90
CA ALA A 83 4.69 4.09 -22.33
C ALA A 83 3.51 3.19 -22.77
N TYR A 84 3.07 2.27 -21.91
CA TYR A 84 1.89 1.44 -22.14
C TYR A 84 0.61 2.29 -22.21
N ASN A 85 0.35 3.09 -21.21
CA ASN A 85 -0.86 3.91 -21.11
C ASN A 85 -0.98 4.94 -22.26
N LEU A 86 0.15 5.51 -22.71
CA LEU A 86 0.21 6.46 -23.83
C LEU A 86 0.19 5.78 -25.21
N GLY A 87 0.23 4.44 -25.27
CA GLY A 87 0.31 3.69 -26.53
C GLY A 87 1.65 3.84 -27.26
N MET A 88 2.72 4.15 -26.50
CA MET A 88 4.09 4.31 -27.03
C MET A 88 4.91 3.03 -26.99
N LEU A 89 4.51 2.03 -26.19
CA LEU A 89 5.38 0.90 -25.80
C LEU A 89 5.96 0.15 -26.99
N ASP A 90 5.15 -0.22 -27.98
CA ASP A 90 5.61 -0.98 -29.14
C ASP A 90 6.58 -0.16 -30.02
N ALA A 91 6.27 1.11 -30.24
CA ALA A 91 7.12 2.00 -31.02
C ALA A 91 8.45 2.29 -30.31
N LEU A 92 8.41 2.43 -28.99
CA LEU A 92 9.59 2.62 -28.14
C LEU A 92 10.49 1.37 -28.12
N THR A 93 9.89 0.21 -27.98
CA THR A 93 10.59 -1.08 -28.06
C THR A 93 11.30 -1.25 -29.43
N ALA A 94 10.60 -0.94 -30.53
CA ALA A 94 11.16 -1.00 -31.86
C ALA A 94 12.27 0.03 -32.08
N ALA A 95 12.14 1.23 -31.52
CA ALA A 95 13.17 2.29 -31.60
C ALA A 95 14.46 1.87 -30.87
N LEU A 96 14.34 1.36 -29.65
CA LEU A 96 15.47 0.88 -28.85
C LEU A 96 16.20 -0.28 -29.54
N LYS A 97 15.46 -1.24 -30.09
CA LYS A 97 16.04 -2.35 -30.83
C LYS A 97 16.85 -1.88 -32.03
N ASP A 98 16.36 -0.91 -32.82
CA ASP A 98 17.10 -0.28 -33.92
C ASP A 98 18.35 0.51 -33.45
N MET A 99 18.39 0.90 -32.18
CA MET A 99 19.54 1.56 -31.56
C MET A 99 20.51 0.59 -30.89
N GLY A 100 20.22 -0.72 -30.92
CA GLY A 100 21.06 -1.77 -30.33
C GLY A 100 20.80 -2.09 -28.86
N PHE A 101 19.66 -1.67 -28.32
CA PHE A 101 19.28 -1.91 -26.91
C PHE A 101 18.05 -2.80 -26.80
N GLU A 102 18.05 -3.71 -25.82
CA GLU A 102 16.88 -4.50 -25.46
C GLU A 102 16.04 -3.76 -24.43
N MET A 103 14.75 -3.64 -24.69
CA MET A 103 13.82 -2.90 -23.82
C MET A 103 13.80 -3.44 -22.38
N ALA A 104 13.92 -4.76 -22.21
CA ALA A 104 13.95 -5.39 -20.89
C ALA A 104 15.13 -4.88 -20.04
N ASP A 105 16.30 -4.74 -20.66
CA ASP A 105 17.49 -4.24 -19.99
C ASP A 105 17.31 -2.77 -19.56
N ILE A 106 16.71 -1.96 -20.41
CA ILE A 106 16.44 -0.53 -20.10
C ILE A 106 15.43 -0.39 -18.97
N PHE A 107 14.40 -1.26 -18.89
CA PHE A 107 13.46 -1.24 -17.76
C PHE A 107 14.11 -1.62 -16.42
N GLU A 108 15.18 -2.45 -16.44
CA GLU A 108 15.88 -2.83 -15.21
C GLU A 108 16.74 -1.71 -14.61
N GLU A 109 17.10 -0.68 -15.40
CA GLU A 109 17.82 0.49 -14.89
C GLU A 109 16.94 1.37 -13.97
N GLU A 110 15.59 1.29 -14.09
CA GLU A 110 14.68 2.07 -13.26
C GLU A 110 14.54 1.46 -11.87
N ALA A 111 14.88 2.22 -10.82
CA ALA A 111 14.57 1.84 -9.45
C ALA A 111 13.08 2.00 -9.15
N ASP A 112 12.54 1.13 -8.29
CA ASP A 112 11.21 1.36 -7.71
C ASP A 112 11.27 2.61 -6.83
N PRO A 113 10.36 3.60 -6.99
CA PRO A 113 10.35 4.77 -6.14
C PRO A 113 10.11 4.45 -4.68
N GLY A 114 10.96 4.99 -3.80
CA GLY A 114 10.88 4.84 -2.35
C GLY A 114 9.76 5.65 -1.69
N LEU A 115 8.59 5.70 -2.31
CA LEU A 115 7.45 6.50 -1.88
C LEU A 115 6.37 5.72 -1.14
N GLY A 116 6.57 4.42 -0.94
CA GLY A 116 5.60 3.57 -0.28
C GLY A 116 6.20 2.28 0.28
N ASN A 117 5.42 1.54 1.04
CA ASN A 117 5.87 0.33 1.72
C ASN A 117 4.96 -0.87 1.47
N GLY A 118 3.64 -0.71 1.50
CA GLY A 118 2.71 -1.83 1.54
C GLY A 118 1.40 -1.63 0.79
N GLY A 119 0.38 -2.35 1.26
CA GLY A 119 -0.95 -2.37 0.65
C GLY A 119 -1.63 -1.01 0.56
N LEU A 120 -1.48 -0.18 1.60
CA LEU A 120 -2.04 1.17 1.65
C LEU A 120 -1.50 2.05 0.50
N GLY A 121 -0.17 2.10 0.35
CA GLY A 121 0.48 2.90 -0.70
C GLY A 121 0.26 2.35 -2.09
N ARG A 122 0.20 1.01 -2.23
CA ARG A 122 -0.10 0.44 -3.55
C ARG A 122 -1.56 0.68 -3.95
N LEU A 123 -2.49 0.65 -3.01
CA LEU A 123 -3.88 1.02 -3.26
C LEU A 123 -3.99 2.47 -3.76
N ALA A 124 -3.34 3.41 -3.06
CA ALA A 124 -3.30 4.80 -3.46
C ALA A 124 -2.76 4.97 -4.89
N ALA A 125 -1.68 4.26 -5.25
CA ALA A 125 -1.13 4.26 -6.61
C ALA A 125 -2.10 3.67 -7.65
N CYS A 126 -2.80 2.57 -7.32
CA CYS A 126 -3.83 1.99 -8.20
C CYS A 126 -4.99 2.95 -8.42
N TYR A 127 -5.37 3.71 -7.41
CA TYR A 127 -6.45 4.69 -7.51
C TYR A 127 -6.05 5.91 -8.35
N MET A 128 -4.78 6.32 -8.32
CA MET A 128 -4.29 7.37 -9.23
C MET A 128 -4.39 6.94 -10.70
N ASP A 129 -4.00 5.71 -11.03
CA ASP A 129 -4.18 5.13 -12.38
C ASP A 129 -5.66 5.11 -12.78
N GLY A 130 -6.53 4.64 -11.90
CA GLY A 130 -7.98 4.62 -12.12
C GLY A 130 -8.57 6.00 -12.33
N MET A 131 -8.24 6.99 -11.48
CA MET A 131 -8.71 8.36 -11.60
C MET A 131 -8.26 9.00 -12.93
N ALA A 132 -6.99 8.80 -13.32
CA ALA A 132 -6.47 9.33 -14.58
C ALA A 132 -7.19 8.70 -15.78
N THR A 133 -7.42 7.38 -15.76
CA THR A 133 -8.09 6.66 -16.85
C THR A 133 -9.56 7.06 -16.97
N ASP A 134 -10.25 7.24 -15.84
CA ASP A 134 -11.68 7.62 -15.79
C ASP A 134 -11.92 9.12 -16.07
N GLY A 135 -10.87 9.94 -16.04
CA GLY A 135 -10.99 11.38 -16.20
C GLY A 135 -11.45 12.11 -14.93
N VAL A 136 -11.39 11.46 -13.78
CA VAL A 136 -11.61 12.12 -12.49
C VAL A 136 -10.50 13.13 -12.23
N ARG A 137 -10.88 14.37 -11.90
CA ARG A 137 -9.94 15.47 -11.61
C ARG A 137 -9.27 15.24 -10.24
N GLY A 138 -8.29 14.33 -10.21
CA GLY A 138 -7.63 13.83 -9.02
C GLY A 138 -6.20 14.30 -8.85
N THR A 139 -5.84 14.71 -7.63
CA THR A 139 -4.45 14.99 -7.22
C THR A 139 -4.14 14.17 -5.96
N GLY A 140 -3.09 13.35 -6.02
CA GLY A 140 -2.52 12.69 -4.86
C GLY A 140 -1.52 13.59 -4.15
N TYR A 141 -1.44 13.50 -2.83
CA TYR A 141 -0.49 14.26 -2.02
C TYR A 141 0.24 13.36 -1.05
N SER A 142 1.56 13.45 -1.01
CA SER A 142 2.44 12.73 -0.10
C SER A 142 3.72 13.51 0.17
N ILE A 143 4.65 12.86 0.87
CA ILE A 143 6.00 13.38 1.14
C ILE A 143 6.98 12.78 0.13
N ARG A 144 7.92 13.59 -0.32
CA ARG A 144 9.04 13.18 -1.18
C ARG A 144 10.12 12.54 -0.31
N TYR A 145 9.94 11.26 0.05
CA TYR A 145 10.92 10.56 0.87
C TYR A 145 12.22 10.34 0.10
N GLU A 146 13.34 10.70 0.73
CA GLU A 146 14.65 10.57 0.10
C GLU A 146 15.14 9.11 0.05
N HIS A 147 14.88 8.36 1.11
CA HIS A 147 15.37 6.99 1.29
C HIS A 147 14.26 5.95 1.42
N GLY A 148 13.01 6.30 1.13
CA GLY A 148 11.87 5.41 1.29
C GLY A 148 11.72 4.89 2.72
N ILE A 149 11.36 3.61 2.87
CA ILE A 149 11.35 2.95 4.18
C ILE A 149 12.75 2.36 4.48
N PHE A 150 13.27 1.53 3.64
CA PHE A 150 14.63 1.00 3.56
C PHE A 150 14.75 0.00 2.40
N LYS A 151 15.99 -0.24 1.94
CA LYS A 151 16.35 -1.39 1.11
C LYS A 151 16.69 -2.56 2.02
N GLN A 152 16.05 -3.72 1.82
CA GLN A 152 16.30 -4.90 2.62
C GLN A 152 17.46 -5.71 2.04
N LYS A 153 18.37 -6.12 2.93
CA LYS A 153 19.36 -7.17 2.68
C LYS A 153 19.19 -8.30 3.68
N ILE A 154 19.45 -9.51 3.23
CA ILE A 154 19.51 -10.68 4.11
C ILE A 154 20.99 -11.05 4.30
N VAL A 155 21.47 -10.91 5.52
CA VAL A 155 22.84 -11.24 5.91
C VAL A 155 22.79 -12.30 7.01
N GLU A 156 23.38 -13.44 6.80
CA GLU A 156 23.33 -14.59 7.74
C GLU A 156 21.89 -14.98 8.15
N GLY A 157 20.95 -14.88 7.20
CA GLY A 157 19.54 -15.15 7.42
C GLY A 157 18.74 -14.02 8.06
N GLN A 158 19.39 -12.93 8.49
CA GLN A 158 18.75 -11.81 9.18
C GLN A 158 18.49 -10.62 8.24
N GLN A 159 17.40 -9.91 8.49
CA GLN A 159 17.12 -8.66 7.82
C GLN A 159 18.08 -7.56 8.29
N VAL A 160 18.70 -6.90 7.32
CA VAL A 160 19.49 -5.67 7.49
C VAL A 160 18.83 -4.57 6.67
N GLU A 161 18.66 -3.40 7.26
CA GLU A 161 18.08 -2.22 6.64
C GLU A 161 19.17 -1.29 6.11
N LEU A 162 19.07 -0.92 4.83
CA LEU A 162 19.97 0.01 4.16
C LEU A 162 19.17 1.19 3.59
N PRO A 163 19.77 2.37 3.44
CA PRO A 163 19.14 3.47 2.73
C PRO A 163 18.74 3.06 1.29
N ASP A 164 17.54 3.40 0.87
CA ASP A 164 17.07 3.17 -0.50
C ASP A 164 17.33 4.43 -1.34
N SER A 165 18.40 4.44 -2.13
CA SER A 165 18.84 5.59 -2.94
C SER A 165 18.11 5.63 -4.30
N TRP A 166 16.81 5.52 -4.33
CA TRP A 166 15.97 5.43 -5.53
C TRP A 166 15.97 6.71 -6.39
N LEU A 167 16.25 7.88 -5.81
CA LEU A 167 16.20 9.16 -6.51
C LEU A 167 17.23 9.27 -7.63
N SER A 168 18.32 8.51 -7.58
CA SER A 168 19.34 8.51 -8.64
C SER A 168 18.78 8.22 -10.03
N THR A 169 17.72 7.40 -10.12
CA THR A 169 17.04 7.10 -11.39
C THR A 169 15.57 7.54 -11.39
N GLY A 170 14.97 7.78 -10.23
CA GLY A 170 13.56 8.13 -10.07
C GLY A 170 13.28 9.64 -10.15
N GLU A 171 14.28 10.51 -10.01
CA GLU A 171 14.09 11.96 -10.04
C GLU A 171 13.63 12.47 -11.40
N VAL A 172 13.99 11.79 -12.48
CA VAL A 172 13.59 12.14 -13.85
C VAL A 172 12.08 12.32 -14.03
N TRP A 173 11.26 11.62 -13.25
CA TRP A 173 9.80 11.68 -13.31
C TRP A 173 9.19 12.87 -12.58
N GLN A 174 9.98 13.63 -11.82
CA GLN A 174 9.51 14.68 -10.94
C GLN A 174 9.78 16.07 -11.54
N ILE A 175 8.78 16.94 -11.47
CA ILE A 175 8.82 18.31 -11.98
C ILE A 175 8.75 19.23 -10.77
N PRO A 176 9.83 19.97 -10.44
CA PRO A 176 9.81 20.92 -9.34
C PRO A 176 8.93 22.14 -9.64
N ALA A 177 8.11 22.57 -8.67
CA ALA A 177 7.30 23.77 -8.75
C ALA A 177 7.68 24.74 -7.61
N MET A 178 8.88 25.28 -7.67
CA MET A 178 9.51 26.08 -6.61
C MET A 178 8.72 27.33 -6.20
N ASP A 179 8.00 27.92 -7.15
CA ASP A 179 7.13 29.08 -6.94
C ASP A 179 5.88 28.76 -6.11
N GLU A 180 5.54 27.50 -5.99
CA GLU A 180 4.42 27.02 -5.17
C GLU A 180 4.86 26.52 -3.77
N THR A 181 6.07 26.87 -3.33
CA THR A 181 6.60 26.52 -2.00
C THR A 181 5.69 27.11 -0.90
N ARG A 182 5.46 26.31 0.17
CA ARG A 182 4.65 26.69 1.34
C ARG A 182 5.49 26.63 2.60
N GLU A 183 5.20 27.50 3.56
CA GLU A 183 5.82 27.49 4.88
C GLU A 183 4.92 26.78 5.87
N VAL A 184 5.46 25.77 6.53
CA VAL A 184 4.79 25.04 7.63
C VAL A 184 5.44 25.45 8.95
N LYS A 185 4.63 25.86 9.91
CA LYS A 185 5.05 26.31 11.24
C LYS A 185 5.00 25.14 12.22
N ILE A 186 6.12 24.79 12.81
CA ILE A 186 6.23 23.67 13.76
C ILE A 186 6.65 24.21 15.13
N GLY A 187 5.91 23.81 16.17
CA GLY A 187 6.17 24.21 17.55
C GLY A 187 5.83 25.66 17.84
N GLY A 188 6.57 26.26 18.75
CA GLY A 188 6.38 27.63 19.20
C GLY A 188 5.25 27.80 20.22
N THR A 189 4.83 29.05 20.39
CA THR A 189 3.74 29.44 21.27
C THR A 189 2.68 30.23 20.52
N VAL A 190 1.45 30.21 20.99
CA VAL A 190 0.32 30.91 20.37
C VAL A 190 -0.45 31.67 21.41
N ASP A 191 -0.54 32.97 21.21
CA ASP A 191 -1.38 33.86 21.99
C ASP A 191 -2.69 34.17 21.25
N THR A 192 -3.80 34.05 21.91
CA THR A 192 -5.13 34.34 21.34
C THR A 192 -5.85 35.38 22.23
N TYR A 193 -6.39 36.38 21.56
CA TYR A 193 -7.23 37.39 22.22
C TYR A 193 -8.30 37.93 21.29
N PHE A 194 -9.34 38.56 21.82
CA PHE A 194 -10.33 39.26 20.98
C PHE A 194 -9.96 40.73 20.89
N ASP A 195 -9.96 41.28 19.67
CA ASP A 195 -9.75 42.71 19.44
C ASP A 195 -10.99 43.55 19.85
N ASP A 196 -10.91 44.88 19.75
CA ASP A 196 -11.99 45.78 20.11
C ASP A 196 -13.28 45.58 19.28
N ASN A 197 -13.21 44.87 18.15
CA ASN A 197 -14.35 44.53 17.29
C ASN A 197 -14.90 43.12 17.61
N GLY A 198 -14.34 42.42 18.60
CA GLY A 198 -14.71 41.05 18.93
C GLY A 198 -14.16 39.99 17.99
N LYS A 199 -13.19 40.34 17.15
CA LYS A 199 -12.52 39.41 16.25
C LYS A 199 -11.40 38.66 17.00
N LEU A 200 -11.34 37.36 16.85
CA LEU A 200 -10.24 36.52 17.36
C LEU A 200 -8.95 36.87 16.63
N VAL A 201 -7.92 37.26 17.35
CA VAL A 201 -6.57 37.48 16.87
C VAL A 201 -5.69 36.36 17.36
N VAL A 202 -4.90 35.78 16.47
CA VAL A 202 -3.99 34.65 16.73
C VAL A 202 -2.57 35.06 16.36
N ASN A 203 -1.68 35.10 17.34
CA ASN A 203 -0.27 35.44 17.14
C ASN A 203 0.61 34.22 17.41
N TYR A 204 1.47 33.87 16.45
CA TYR A 204 2.46 32.83 16.57
C TYR A 204 3.83 33.39 16.95
N HIS A 205 4.49 32.76 17.92
CA HIS A 205 5.83 33.14 18.38
C HIS A 205 6.74 31.90 18.44
N ASP A 206 8.02 32.12 18.20
CA ASP A 206 9.10 31.14 18.39
C ASP A 206 8.91 29.76 17.70
N TYR A 207 8.15 29.74 16.63
CA TYR A 207 7.99 28.52 15.82
C TYR A 207 9.19 28.28 14.93
N THR A 208 9.38 27.01 14.53
CA THR A 208 10.37 26.62 13.54
C THR A 208 9.71 26.56 12.16
N PRO A 209 10.09 27.45 11.21
CA PRO A 209 9.58 27.38 9.85
C PRO A 209 10.23 26.24 9.07
N VAL A 210 9.43 25.45 8.39
CA VAL A 210 9.88 24.41 7.44
C VAL A 210 9.25 24.72 6.08
N LEU A 211 10.09 24.82 5.05
CA LEU A 211 9.61 25.01 3.69
C LEU A 211 9.18 23.66 3.11
N ALA A 212 7.98 23.61 2.58
CA ALA A 212 7.45 22.51 1.81
C ALA A 212 7.59 22.83 0.32
N VAL A 213 8.56 22.20 -0.32
CA VAL A 213 8.88 22.39 -1.75
C VAL A 213 8.18 21.31 -2.56
N PRO A 214 7.25 21.66 -3.49
CA PRO A 214 6.50 20.67 -4.24
C PRO A 214 7.27 20.14 -5.45
N TYR A 215 7.16 18.83 -5.65
CA TYR A 215 7.58 18.09 -6.83
C TYR A 215 6.38 17.35 -7.39
N ASP A 216 6.03 17.60 -8.64
CA ASP A 216 4.88 16.98 -9.29
C ASP A 216 5.30 15.80 -10.15
N MET A 217 4.67 14.66 -9.94
CA MET A 217 4.85 13.45 -10.73
C MET A 217 3.57 13.19 -11.54
N PRO A 218 3.62 13.22 -12.89
CA PRO A 218 2.47 12.94 -13.71
C PRO A 218 2.14 11.44 -13.71
N ILE A 219 0.86 11.10 -13.56
CA ILE A 219 0.33 9.73 -13.62
C ILE A 219 -0.61 9.65 -14.83
N SER A 220 -0.23 8.86 -15.83
CA SER A 220 -1.00 8.71 -17.07
C SER A 220 -2.26 7.88 -16.89
N GLY A 221 -3.34 8.27 -17.60
CA GLY A 221 -4.49 7.43 -17.84
C GLY A 221 -4.31 6.55 -19.08
N TYR A 222 -4.93 5.37 -19.09
CA TYR A 222 -4.85 4.44 -20.21
C TYR A 222 -5.73 4.91 -21.40
N GLY A 223 -5.11 5.08 -22.57
CA GLY A 223 -5.84 5.42 -23.80
C GLY A 223 -6.53 6.78 -23.78
N THR A 224 -6.11 7.69 -22.92
CA THR A 224 -6.64 9.03 -22.75
C THR A 224 -5.51 10.05 -22.60
N ASN A 225 -5.81 11.34 -22.79
CA ASN A 225 -4.88 12.42 -22.51
C ASN A 225 -4.95 12.89 -21.03
N ASN A 226 -5.85 12.33 -20.23
CA ASN A 226 -5.97 12.74 -18.83
C ASN A 226 -4.72 12.33 -18.02
N ILE A 227 -4.21 13.27 -17.28
CA ILE A 227 -3.11 13.08 -16.35
C ILE A 227 -3.58 13.43 -14.94
N ALA A 228 -3.47 12.48 -14.03
CA ALA A 228 -3.55 12.78 -12.61
C ALA A 228 -2.17 13.24 -12.10
N ARG A 229 -2.17 14.09 -11.08
CA ARG A 229 -0.95 14.61 -10.48
C ARG A 229 -0.70 13.95 -9.15
N LEU A 230 0.53 13.49 -8.90
CA LEU A 230 1.01 13.15 -7.58
C LEU A 230 1.97 14.24 -7.11
N ARG A 231 1.53 15.08 -6.16
CA ARG A 231 2.35 16.15 -5.56
C ARG A 231 3.07 15.63 -4.34
N LEU A 232 4.39 15.74 -4.37
CA LEU A 232 5.30 15.27 -3.34
C LEU A 232 6.00 16.46 -2.67
N TRP A 233 5.86 16.58 -1.35
CA TRP A 233 6.43 17.67 -0.58
C TRP A 233 7.82 17.29 -0.06
N LYS A 234 8.85 18.06 -0.43
CA LYS A 234 10.20 17.99 0.15
C LYS A 234 10.30 19.02 1.27
N ALA A 235 10.73 18.58 2.45
CA ALA A 235 11.01 19.48 3.56
C ALA A 235 12.38 20.13 3.40
N GLN A 236 12.43 21.43 3.61
CA GLN A 236 13.66 22.23 3.54
C GLN A 236 13.70 23.27 4.66
N SER A 237 14.90 23.60 5.14
CA SER A 237 15.08 24.79 5.98
C SER A 237 15.05 26.07 5.11
N PRO A 238 14.44 27.15 5.60
CA PRO A 238 14.58 28.46 4.93
C PRO A 238 16.02 28.98 4.97
N ILE A 239 16.86 28.43 5.84
CA ILE A 239 18.28 28.78 5.97
C ILE A 239 19.12 27.54 5.63
N ALA A 240 19.73 27.55 4.46
CA ALA A 240 20.57 26.45 3.99
C ALA A 240 21.85 26.26 4.82
N LEU A 241 22.41 27.35 5.31
CA LEU A 241 23.67 27.35 6.08
C LEU A 241 23.72 28.57 6.99
N ASP A 242 24.01 28.36 8.28
CA ASP A 242 24.33 29.47 9.17
C ASP A 242 25.79 29.95 8.93
N MET A 243 25.92 30.96 8.10
CA MET A 243 27.22 31.49 7.69
C MET A 243 28.06 32.01 8.87
N LYS A 244 27.42 32.49 9.94
CA LYS A 244 28.14 32.97 11.13
C LYS A 244 28.76 31.83 11.89
N LEU A 245 28.05 30.76 12.13
CA LEU A 245 28.56 29.55 12.77
C LEU A 245 29.58 28.86 11.86
N PHE A 246 29.37 28.82 10.56
CA PHE A 246 30.29 28.23 9.60
C PHE A 246 31.66 29.01 9.63
N SER A 247 31.60 30.34 9.58
CA SER A 247 32.81 31.19 9.64
C SER A 247 33.55 31.12 10.95
N SER A 248 32.89 30.77 12.06
CA SER A 248 33.53 30.53 13.36
C SER A 248 34.11 29.13 13.54
N GLY A 249 34.02 28.26 12.53
CA GLY A 249 34.55 26.89 12.59
C GLY A 249 33.59 25.86 13.20
N GLU A 250 32.32 26.26 13.53
CA GLU A 250 31.31 25.38 14.12
C GLU A 250 30.47 24.71 12.99
N TYR A 251 31.15 23.97 12.11
CA TYR A 251 30.54 23.44 10.86
C TYR A 251 29.30 22.59 11.06
N LEU A 252 29.31 21.68 12.05
CA LEU A 252 28.16 20.82 12.34
C LEU A 252 26.96 21.60 12.83
N LYS A 253 27.18 22.56 13.75
CA LYS A 253 26.08 23.42 14.24
C LYS A 253 25.53 24.33 13.14
N ALA A 254 26.38 24.76 12.20
CA ALA A 254 25.95 25.57 11.05
C ALA A 254 24.97 24.84 10.15
N LEU A 255 25.00 23.50 10.13
CA LEU A 255 24.12 22.63 9.34
C LEU A 255 22.92 22.07 10.15
N GLU A 256 22.95 22.18 11.48
CA GLU A 256 21.98 21.49 12.36
C GLU A 256 20.53 21.83 12.03
N LYS A 257 20.20 23.12 11.90
CA LYS A 257 18.82 23.54 11.58
C LYS A 257 18.37 23.07 10.21
N HIS A 258 19.29 23.04 9.25
CA HIS A 258 19.05 22.53 7.91
C HIS A 258 18.75 21.04 7.96
N ALA A 259 19.62 20.26 8.59
CA ALA A 259 19.46 18.82 8.74
C ALA A 259 18.16 18.44 9.47
N LEU A 260 17.84 19.13 10.57
CA LEU A 260 16.59 18.87 11.32
C LEU A 260 15.32 19.08 10.48
N ALA A 261 15.26 20.11 9.63
CA ALA A 261 14.12 20.33 8.75
C ALA A 261 14.02 19.21 7.70
N GLU A 262 15.13 18.80 7.11
CA GLU A 262 15.15 17.77 6.07
C GLU A 262 14.78 16.37 6.58
N THR A 263 14.98 16.04 7.88
CA THR A 263 14.60 14.75 8.46
C THR A 263 13.13 14.42 8.24
N ILE A 264 12.25 15.42 8.12
CA ILE A 264 10.81 15.25 7.88
C ILE A 264 10.55 14.49 6.58
N SER A 265 11.35 14.69 5.55
CA SER A 265 11.20 14.02 4.25
C SER A 265 12.28 12.97 3.95
N MET A 266 13.03 12.49 4.95
CA MET A 266 14.08 11.50 4.71
C MET A 266 13.55 10.07 4.60
N VAL A 267 12.80 9.60 5.60
CA VAL A 267 12.41 8.20 5.74
C VAL A 267 10.92 8.06 5.98
N LEU A 268 10.29 7.14 5.25
CA LEU A 268 8.91 6.74 5.45
C LEU A 268 8.82 5.84 6.70
N TYR A 269 7.85 6.11 7.56
CA TYR A 269 7.58 5.36 8.80
C TYR A 269 8.83 5.15 9.67
N PRO A 270 9.43 6.24 10.18
CA PRO A 270 10.50 6.10 11.17
C PRO A 270 9.99 5.32 12.39
N GLU A 271 10.91 4.62 13.05
CA GLU A 271 10.59 3.88 14.27
C GLU A 271 10.02 4.81 15.34
N ASP A 272 8.90 4.40 15.97
CA ASP A 272 8.13 5.23 16.92
C ASP A 272 8.02 4.61 18.33
N ASN A 273 8.92 3.68 18.65
CA ASN A 273 9.03 3.10 20.00
C ASN A 273 9.59 4.10 21.04
N HIS A 274 10.00 5.30 20.59
CA HIS A 274 10.54 6.37 21.42
C HIS A 274 9.96 7.74 21.01
N ARG A 275 10.06 8.72 21.91
CA ARG A 275 9.44 10.05 21.74
C ARG A 275 9.89 10.78 20.48
N GLU A 276 11.18 10.70 20.14
CA GLU A 276 11.76 11.36 18.96
C GLU A 276 11.13 10.82 17.66
N GLY A 277 10.96 9.49 17.55
CA GLY A 277 10.31 8.86 16.43
C GLY A 277 8.83 9.20 16.32
N GLN A 278 8.11 9.22 17.47
CA GLN A 278 6.72 9.69 17.53
C GLN A 278 6.62 11.16 17.08
N SER A 279 7.52 12.01 17.56
CA SER A 279 7.60 13.42 17.18
C SER A 279 7.83 13.57 15.67
N LEU A 280 8.75 12.81 15.10
CA LEU A 280 9.03 12.85 13.66
C LEU A 280 7.83 12.40 12.84
N ARG A 281 7.18 11.29 13.20
CA ARG A 281 5.97 10.82 12.51
C ARG A 281 4.83 11.84 12.55
N LEU A 282 4.60 12.46 13.69
CA LEU A 282 3.56 13.48 13.79
C LEU A 282 3.91 14.75 13.01
N LYS A 283 5.19 15.16 12.99
CA LYS A 283 5.69 16.25 12.12
C LYS A 283 5.45 15.94 10.65
N GLN A 284 5.71 14.71 10.20
CA GLN A 284 5.45 14.28 8.82
C GLN A 284 3.96 14.43 8.45
N GLN A 285 3.06 13.99 9.33
CA GLN A 285 1.62 14.10 9.09
C GLN A 285 1.17 15.57 9.00
N TYR A 286 1.60 16.42 9.94
CA TYR A 286 1.24 17.84 9.94
C TYR A 286 1.87 18.59 8.76
N PHE A 287 3.12 18.30 8.43
CA PHE A 287 3.82 18.86 7.28
C PHE A 287 3.08 18.57 5.97
N LEU A 288 2.71 17.31 5.73
CA LEU A 288 1.90 16.91 4.57
C LEU A 288 0.59 17.68 4.51
N VAL A 289 -0.15 17.69 5.60
CA VAL A 289 -1.49 18.28 5.66
C VAL A 289 -1.46 19.79 5.50
N SER A 290 -0.60 20.48 6.23
CA SER A 290 -0.54 21.94 6.20
C SER A 290 -0.08 22.47 4.85
N ALA A 291 0.98 21.88 4.27
CA ALA A 291 1.45 22.26 2.94
C ALA A 291 0.36 22.05 1.87
N THR A 292 -0.32 20.91 1.92
CA THR A 292 -1.37 20.56 0.96
C THR A 292 -2.55 21.52 1.06
N LEU A 293 -3.05 21.80 2.26
CA LEU A 293 -4.19 22.70 2.43
C LEU A 293 -3.88 24.14 2.06
N GLN A 294 -2.69 24.63 2.43
CA GLN A 294 -2.26 25.98 2.00
C GLN A 294 -2.24 26.10 0.47
N ASP A 295 -1.75 25.06 -0.23
CA ASP A 295 -1.70 25.05 -1.69
C ASP A 295 -3.10 25.05 -2.32
N ILE A 296 -3.98 24.16 -1.86
CA ILE A 296 -5.36 24.06 -2.36
C ILE A 296 -6.14 25.35 -2.08
N CYS A 297 -6.08 25.87 -0.87
CA CYS A 297 -6.78 27.10 -0.48
C CYS A 297 -6.28 28.32 -1.26
N ALA A 298 -4.97 28.44 -1.46
CA ALA A 298 -4.38 29.54 -2.24
C ALA A 298 -4.85 29.51 -3.71
N LYS A 299 -4.82 28.34 -4.36
CA LYS A 299 -5.31 28.15 -5.74
C LYS A 299 -6.81 28.40 -5.84
N HIS A 300 -7.58 27.91 -4.90
CA HIS A 300 -9.02 28.15 -4.84
C HIS A 300 -9.33 29.65 -4.71
N LYS A 301 -8.69 30.33 -3.77
CA LYS A 301 -8.88 31.77 -3.53
C LYS A 301 -8.46 32.60 -4.72
N ALA A 302 -7.36 32.23 -5.40
CA ALA A 302 -6.92 32.91 -6.64
C ALA A 302 -7.97 32.78 -7.75
N LYS A 303 -8.64 31.63 -7.87
CA LYS A 303 -9.65 31.37 -8.89
C LYS A 303 -11.02 31.97 -8.57
N TYR A 304 -11.50 31.82 -7.33
CA TYR A 304 -12.88 32.13 -6.94
C TYR A 304 -13.01 33.42 -6.07
N GLY A 305 -11.91 33.97 -5.58
CA GLY A 305 -11.89 35.15 -4.69
C GLY A 305 -12.35 34.89 -3.25
N THR A 306 -12.89 33.73 -2.93
CA THR A 306 -13.43 33.35 -1.62
C THR A 306 -13.17 31.88 -1.34
N LEU A 307 -13.26 31.47 -0.06
CA LEU A 307 -13.27 30.05 0.36
C LEU A 307 -14.67 29.55 0.77
N GLU A 308 -15.72 30.37 0.69
CA GLU A 308 -17.08 29.98 1.10
C GLU A 308 -17.65 28.80 0.29
N ASN A 309 -17.27 28.68 -0.99
CA ASN A 309 -17.71 27.61 -1.87
C ASN A 309 -16.71 26.43 -1.93
N PHE A 310 -15.73 26.37 -1.04
CA PHE A 310 -14.67 25.37 -1.04
C PHE A 310 -15.20 23.92 -1.08
N ALA A 311 -16.16 23.57 -0.22
CA ALA A 311 -16.74 22.24 -0.16
C ALA A 311 -17.47 21.81 -1.44
N HIS A 312 -17.96 22.76 -2.24
CA HIS A 312 -18.58 22.46 -3.52
C HIS A 312 -17.57 22.15 -4.64
N LYS A 313 -16.31 22.58 -4.44
CA LYS A 313 -15.24 22.44 -5.44
C LYS A 313 -14.19 21.41 -5.09
N HIS A 314 -14.08 21.01 -3.83
CA HIS A 314 -13.03 20.12 -3.35
C HIS A 314 -13.57 19.00 -2.46
N VAL A 315 -12.99 17.83 -2.61
CA VAL A 315 -13.07 16.71 -1.66
C VAL A 315 -11.65 16.39 -1.19
N LEU A 316 -11.48 16.38 0.12
CA LEU A 316 -10.24 16.00 0.78
C LEU A 316 -10.42 14.56 1.27
N HIS A 317 -9.89 13.59 0.52
CA HIS A 317 -9.99 12.19 0.88
C HIS A 317 -8.78 11.77 1.70
N ILE A 318 -9.02 11.42 2.97
CA ILE A 318 -7.97 10.94 3.86
C ILE A 318 -7.89 9.41 3.83
N ASN A 319 -6.72 8.92 3.44
CA ASN A 319 -6.44 7.49 3.33
C ASN A 319 -5.81 7.00 4.63
N ASP A 320 -6.59 6.31 5.46
CA ASP A 320 -6.36 6.05 6.87
C ASP A 320 -6.40 7.33 7.74
N THR A 321 -5.99 7.23 9.01
CA THR A 321 -6.01 8.35 9.97
C THR A 321 -4.78 9.26 9.86
N HIS A 322 -3.77 8.88 9.10
CA HIS A 322 -2.52 9.64 9.02
C HIS A 322 -2.72 11.11 8.61
N PRO A 323 -3.61 11.47 7.65
CA PRO A 323 -3.86 12.86 7.31
C PRO A 323 -5.03 13.49 8.08
N THR A 324 -5.51 12.94 9.17
CA THR A 324 -6.70 13.44 9.89
C THR A 324 -6.56 14.88 10.36
N LEU A 325 -5.34 15.37 10.58
CA LEU A 325 -5.07 16.77 10.90
C LEU A 325 -5.59 17.76 9.84
N VAL A 326 -6.00 17.28 8.67
CA VAL A 326 -6.69 18.10 7.65
C VAL A 326 -7.92 18.80 8.22
N ILE A 327 -8.59 18.19 9.17
CA ILE A 327 -9.79 18.74 9.80
C ILE A 327 -9.47 20.01 10.61
N PRO A 328 -8.64 19.94 11.67
CA PRO A 328 -8.32 21.15 12.45
C PRO A 328 -7.45 22.15 11.67
N GLU A 329 -6.62 21.72 10.72
CA GLU A 329 -5.80 22.64 9.92
C GLU A 329 -6.63 23.41 8.91
N LEU A 330 -7.64 22.80 8.28
CA LEU A 330 -8.58 23.54 7.44
C LEU A 330 -9.39 24.56 8.26
N MET A 331 -9.85 24.16 9.45
CA MET A 331 -10.47 25.08 10.39
C MET A 331 -9.58 26.29 10.68
N ARG A 332 -8.29 26.04 10.98
CA ARG A 332 -7.30 27.09 11.23
C ARG A 332 -7.20 28.07 10.06
N ILE A 333 -7.01 27.55 8.84
CA ILE A 333 -6.88 28.39 7.64
C ILE A 333 -8.15 29.23 7.40
N LEU A 334 -9.33 28.63 7.57
CA LEU A 334 -10.59 29.32 7.35
C LEU A 334 -10.84 30.41 8.40
N MET A 335 -10.55 30.13 9.67
CA MET A 335 -10.78 31.08 10.77
C MET A 335 -9.66 32.11 10.89
N ASP A 336 -8.40 31.65 10.99
CA ASP A 336 -7.30 32.52 11.37
C ASP A 336 -6.76 33.34 10.19
N GLU A 337 -6.86 32.82 8.96
CA GLU A 337 -6.34 33.49 7.75
C GLU A 337 -7.42 34.07 6.85
N ASN A 338 -8.69 33.66 7.02
CA ASN A 338 -9.81 34.11 6.17
C ASN A 338 -11.01 34.64 6.95
N ASP A 339 -10.85 34.93 8.23
CA ASP A 339 -11.83 35.63 9.10
C ASP A 339 -13.23 34.99 9.18
N MET A 340 -13.33 33.67 8.94
CA MET A 340 -14.60 32.96 9.05
C MET A 340 -14.97 32.66 10.51
N SER A 341 -16.28 32.68 10.81
CA SER A 341 -16.77 32.17 12.08
C SER A 341 -16.52 30.68 12.21
N TRP A 342 -16.56 30.17 13.45
CA TRP A 342 -16.46 28.73 13.73
C TRP A 342 -17.51 27.93 12.93
N GLU A 343 -18.73 28.39 12.92
CA GLU A 343 -19.86 27.70 12.26
C GLU A 343 -19.67 27.61 10.75
N GLN A 344 -19.20 28.70 10.12
CA GLN A 344 -18.88 28.73 8.70
C GLN A 344 -17.73 27.77 8.38
N ALA A 345 -16.63 27.87 9.14
CA ALA A 345 -15.46 27.02 8.94
C ALA A 345 -15.77 25.53 9.15
N TRP A 346 -16.53 25.18 10.20
CA TRP A 346 -16.92 23.80 10.49
C TRP A 346 -17.84 23.24 9.41
N ASN A 347 -18.81 24.01 8.94
CA ASN A 347 -19.69 23.60 7.85
C ASN A 347 -18.91 23.29 6.56
N ILE A 348 -17.94 24.12 6.20
CA ILE A 348 -17.07 23.88 5.04
C ILE A 348 -16.21 22.63 5.27
N THR A 349 -15.54 22.53 6.41
CA THR A 349 -14.62 21.45 6.72
C THR A 349 -15.33 20.11 6.73
N SER A 350 -16.44 20.00 7.47
CA SER A 350 -17.18 18.73 7.62
C SER A 350 -17.87 18.27 6.34
N GLN A 351 -18.05 19.13 5.33
CA GLN A 351 -18.56 18.76 4.02
C GLN A 351 -17.45 18.51 2.99
N SER A 352 -16.21 18.77 3.33
CA SER A 352 -15.06 18.61 2.43
C SER A 352 -14.29 17.32 2.64
N VAL A 353 -14.33 16.72 3.85
CA VAL A 353 -13.47 15.58 4.23
C VAL A 353 -14.22 14.26 4.12
N ALA A 354 -13.61 13.27 3.46
CA ALA A 354 -14.04 11.89 3.43
C ALA A 354 -12.91 10.98 3.96
N TYR A 355 -13.28 9.98 4.77
CA TYR A 355 -12.35 9.12 5.49
C TYR A 355 -12.50 7.65 5.09
N THR A 356 -11.40 7.02 4.70
CA THR A 356 -11.29 5.56 4.54
C THR A 356 -10.52 4.97 5.71
N ASN A 357 -11.12 4.02 6.43
CA ASN A 357 -10.46 3.24 7.47
C ASN A 357 -9.85 1.97 6.88
N HIS A 358 -8.63 1.61 7.31
CA HIS A 358 -7.92 0.40 6.89
C HIS A 358 -7.63 -0.57 8.05
N THR A 359 -8.18 -0.31 9.23
CA THR A 359 -7.84 -1.03 10.46
C THR A 359 -9.06 -1.73 11.05
N VAL A 360 -8.92 -3.01 11.40
CA VAL A 360 -9.95 -3.81 12.10
C VAL A 360 -9.64 -4.00 13.58
N MET A 361 -8.44 -3.66 14.03
CA MET A 361 -7.99 -3.83 15.42
C MET A 361 -8.14 -2.51 16.17
N PRO A 362 -9.05 -2.41 17.15
CA PRO A 362 -9.23 -1.16 17.92
C PRO A 362 -7.93 -0.65 18.58
N GLU A 363 -7.07 -1.57 19.02
CA GLU A 363 -5.78 -1.26 19.63
C GLU A 363 -4.74 -0.68 18.64
N ALA A 364 -4.97 -0.84 17.34
CA ALA A 364 -4.12 -0.28 16.28
C ALA A 364 -4.62 1.07 15.74
N LEU A 365 -5.74 1.59 16.26
CA LEU A 365 -6.21 2.94 15.94
C LEU A 365 -5.25 3.98 16.49
N GLU A 366 -4.84 4.91 15.63
CA GLU A 366 -3.81 5.91 15.95
C GLU A 366 -4.26 6.87 17.04
N CYS A 367 -3.43 7.02 18.08
CA CYS A 367 -3.59 7.97 19.16
C CYS A 367 -2.29 8.72 19.40
N TRP A 368 -2.36 10.01 19.67
CA TRP A 368 -1.20 10.85 19.97
C TRP A 368 -1.31 11.45 21.38
N PRO A 369 -0.22 11.47 22.15
CA PRO A 369 -0.20 12.19 23.42
C PRO A 369 -0.56 13.67 23.22
N VAL A 370 -1.48 14.20 24.02
CA VAL A 370 -1.88 15.62 23.99
C VAL A 370 -0.65 16.53 24.09
N SER A 371 0.28 16.19 25.01
CA SER A 371 1.51 16.97 25.20
C SER A 371 2.36 17.07 23.93
N LEU A 372 2.40 16.03 23.11
CA LEU A 372 3.15 16.02 21.87
C LEU A 372 2.47 16.87 20.79
N VAL A 373 1.16 16.74 20.64
CA VAL A 373 0.39 17.54 19.68
C VAL A 373 0.49 19.04 20.05
N GLN A 374 0.37 19.37 21.34
CA GLN A 374 0.48 20.74 21.82
C GLN A 374 1.88 21.33 21.61
N GLU A 375 2.93 20.53 21.82
CA GLU A 375 4.31 20.94 21.58
C GLU A 375 4.58 21.28 20.10
N LEU A 376 4.07 20.42 19.19
CA LEU A 376 4.39 20.53 17.76
C LEU A 376 3.46 21.46 16.98
N MET A 377 2.21 21.62 17.43
CA MET A 377 1.19 22.41 16.74
C MET A 377 0.17 23.00 17.70
N PRO A 378 0.58 23.97 18.52
CA PRO A 378 -0.22 24.48 19.64
C PRO A 378 -1.57 25.05 19.21
N ARG A 379 -1.65 25.75 18.08
CA ARG A 379 -2.92 26.29 17.58
C ARG A 379 -3.87 25.19 17.10
N VAL A 380 -3.35 24.19 16.42
CA VAL A 380 -4.15 23.03 15.99
C VAL A 380 -4.70 22.29 17.21
N MET A 381 -3.92 22.14 18.27
CA MET A 381 -4.41 21.52 19.53
C MET A 381 -5.53 22.33 20.19
N GLN A 382 -5.48 23.66 20.19
CA GLN A 382 -6.58 24.50 20.68
C GLN A 382 -7.86 24.24 19.88
N ILE A 383 -7.75 24.11 18.57
CA ILE A 383 -8.90 23.81 17.68
C ILE A 383 -9.42 22.39 17.95
N ILE A 384 -8.55 21.42 18.14
CA ILE A 384 -8.96 20.04 18.51
C ILE A 384 -9.74 20.03 19.83
N TYR A 385 -9.32 20.78 20.83
CA TYR A 385 -10.05 20.91 22.09
C TYR A 385 -11.46 21.48 21.88
N GLU A 386 -11.60 22.53 21.07
CA GLU A 386 -12.91 23.13 20.79
C GLU A 386 -13.80 22.17 19.98
N ILE A 387 -13.23 21.44 19.00
CA ILE A 387 -13.96 20.38 18.28
C ILE A 387 -14.44 19.32 19.28
N ASN A 388 -13.58 18.87 20.17
CA ASN A 388 -13.90 17.86 21.18
C ASN A 388 -15.01 18.33 22.11
N GLU A 389 -14.96 19.57 22.59
CA GLU A 389 -15.99 20.12 23.50
C GLU A 389 -17.37 20.18 22.81
N ARG A 390 -17.41 20.66 21.58
CA ARG A 390 -18.66 20.73 20.80
C ARG A 390 -19.18 19.34 20.48
N PHE A 391 -18.30 18.41 20.13
CA PHE A 391 -18.64 17.02 19.88
C PHE A 391 -19.16 16.33 21.14
N CYS A 392 -18.55 16.53 22.30
CA CYS A 392 -19.04 15.99 23.58
C CYS A 392 -20.42 16.57 23.96
N LYS A 393 -20.69 17.84 23.66
CA LYS A 393 -22.03 18.44 23.82
C LYS A 393 -23.07 17.77 22.90
N GLU A 394 -22.69 17.46 21.66
CA GLU A 394 -23.55 16.70 20.73
C GLU A 394 -23.82 15.30 21.27
N LEU A 395 -22.79 14.58 21.73
CA LEU A 395 -22.93 13.24 22.33
C LEU A 395 -23.86 13.22 23.54
N TRP A 396 -23.88 14.30 24.32
CA TRP A 396 -24.80 14.42 25.45
C TRP A 396 -26.28 14.30 25.06
N ASN A 397 -26.63 14.74 23.86
CA ASN A 397 -28.00 14.62 23.39
C ASN A 397 -28.39 13.14 23.07
N TYR A 398 -27.41 12.32 22.70
CA TYR A 398 -27.63 10.90 22.43
C TYR A 398 -27.48 10.03 23.68
N PHE A 399 -26.60 10.41 24.58
CA PHE A 399 -26.24 9.64 25.80
C PHE A 399 -26.32 10.52 27.04
N PRO A 400 -27.51 11.04 27.44
CA PRO A 400 -27.65 11.96 28.58
C PRO A 400 -27.27 11.23 29.85
N ASN A 401 -26.43 11.89 30.70
CA ASN A 401 -25.88 11.38 31.95
C ASN A 401 -24.97 10.14 31.86
N ASP A 402 -24.57 9.68 30.65
CA ASP A 402 -23.62 8.60 30.47
C ASP A 402 -22.21 9.15 30.20
N PHE A 403 -21.56 9.63 31.25
CA PHE A 403 -20.21 10.21 31.18
C PHE A 403 -19.16 9.19 30.70
N GLN A 404 -19.33 7.91 31.05
CA GLN A 404 -18.39 6.87 30.64
C GLN A 404 -18.44 6.69 29.13
N LYS A 405 -19.61 6.63 28.54
CA LYS A 405 -19.80 6.51 27.11
C LYS A 405 -19.31 7.73 26.37
N ILE A 406 -19.60 8.94 26.86
CA ILE A 406 -19.10 10.17 26.26
C ILE A 406 -17.56 10.21 26.30
N SER A 407 -16.94 9.89 27.43
CA SER A 407 -15.48 9.81 27.55
C SER A 407 -14.87 8.76 26.58
N LYS A 408 -15.54 7.60 26.43
CA LYS A 408 -15.12 6.57 25.48
C LYS A 408 -15.14 7.06 24.02
N LEU A 409 -16.12 7.88 23.66
CA LEU A 409 -16.28 8.40 22.29
C LEU A 409 -15.55 9.73 22.06
N ALA A 410 -15.17 10.44 23.09
CA ALA A 410 -14.48 11.72 23.00
C ALA A 410 -13.23 11.64 22.13
N ILE A 411 -12.93 12.73 21.43
CA ILE A 411 -11.73 12.88 20.59
C ILE A 411 -10.50 13.01 21.49
N VAL A 412 -10.62 13.78 22.55
CA VAL A 412 -9.57 13.96 23.55
C VAL A 412 -10.02 13.34 24.86
N ALA A 413 -9.33 12.31 25.30
CA ALA A 413 -9.51 11.65 26.58
C ALA A 413 -8.24 10.88 26.98
N ASP A 414 -8.06 10.64 28.27
CA ASP A 414 -6.91 9.89 28.81
C ASP A 414 -5.56 10.43 28.33
N ASP A 415 -5.42 11.77 28.31
CA ASP A 415 -4.25 12.50 27.81
C ASP A 415 -3.84 12.17 26.37
N THR A 416 -4.76 11.65 25.56
CA THR A 416 -4.53 11.32 24.16
C THR A 416 -5.53 11.98 23.22
N VAL A 417 -5.09 12.25 21.99
CA VAL A 417 -5.92 12.62 20.84
C VAL A 417 -6.18 11.37 20.02
N ARG A 418 -7.44 10.98 19.88
CA ARG A 418 -7.89 9.79 19.15
C ARG A 418 -8.21 10.17 17.71
N MET A 419 -7.31 9.84 16.79
CA MET A 419 -7.37 10.32 15.42
C MET A 419 -8.58 9.78 14.64
N ALA A 420 -8.95 8.52 14.83
CA ALA A 420 -10.15 7.97 14.19
C ALA A 420 -11.44 8.65 14.66
N HIS A 421 -11.53 9.04 15.93
CA HIS A 421 -12.68 9.76 16.46
C HIS A 421 -12.78 11.18 15.85
N LEU A 422 -11.65 11.86 15.72
CA LEU A 422 -11.58 13.15 15.03
C LEU A 422 -11.99 13.02 13.55
N ALA A 423 -11.50 11.98 12.86
CA ALA A 423 -11.85 11.70 11.47
C ALA A 423 -13.36 11.46 11.30
N ILE A 424 -13.98 10.68 12.19
CA ILE A 424 -15.43 10.41 12.15
C ILE A 424 -16.24 11.68 12.41
N ALA A 425 -15.83 12.50 13.39
CA ALA A 425 -16.53 13.73 13.72
C ALA A 425 -16.51 14.73 12.54
N GLY A 426 -15.35 14.92 11.91
CA GLY A 426 -15.12 15.93 10.88
C GLY A 426 -15.32 15.48 9.43
N SER A 427 -15.70 14.22 9.17
CA SER A 427 -15.90 13.72 7.82
C SER A 427 -17.39 13.55 7.48
N PHE A 428 -17.76 13.75 6.20
CA PHE A 428 -19.12 13.48 5.72
C PHE A 428 -19.35 12.01 5.35
N SER A 429 -18.29 11.27 5.07
CA SER A 429 -18.33 9.84 4.69
C SER A 429 -17.19 9.08 5.33
N ILE A 430 -17.47 7.84 5.74
CA ILE A 430 -16.55 6.90 6.36
C ILE A 430 -16.74 5.57 5.65
N ASN A 431 -15.72 5.06 4.96
CA ASN A 431 -15.85 3.76 4.32
C ASN A 431 -14.86 2.73 4.83
N GLY A 432 -15.30 1.47 4.84
CA GLY A 432 -14.44 0.31 4.93
C GLY A 432 -13.96 -0.12 3.54
N VAL A 433 -13.06 -1.09 3.50
CA VAL A 433 -12.30 -1.50 2.30
C VAL A 433 -12.58 -2.92 1.82
N SER A 434 -13.53 -3.60 2.46
CA SER A 434 -14.20 -4.83 2.02
C SER A 434 -15.57 -4.90 2.68
N ALA A 435 -16.46 -5.74 2.14
CA ALA A 435 -17.80 -5.91 2.72
C ALA A 435 -17.73 -6.34 4.19
N LEU A 436 -16.93 -7.38 4.48
CA LEU A 436 -16.72 -7.85 5.86
C LEU A 436 -16.13 -6.75 6.77
N HIS A 437 -15.12 -6.03 6.30
CA HIS A 437 -14.52 -4.93 7.08
C HIS A 437 -15.55 -3.85 7.42
N SER A 438 -16.37 -3.47 6.45
CA SER A 438 -17.39 -2.43 6.66
C SER A 438 -18.43 -2.85 7.71
N GLU A 439 -18.81 -4.12 7.76
CA GLU A 439 -19.68 -4.64 8.82
C GLU A 439 -18.95 -4.68 10.18
N ILE A 440 -17.69 -5.09 10.22
CA ILE A 440 -16.86 -5.04 11.45
C ILE A 440 -16.78 -3.61 11.99
N LEU A 441 -16.61 -2.60 11.13
CA LEU A 441 -16.61 -1.19 11.55
C LEU A 441 -17.93 -0.80 12.21
N LYS A 442 -19.08 -1.16 11.62
CA LYS A 442 -20.42 -0.83 12.13
C LYS A 442 -20.75 -1.56 13.43
N GLU A 443 -20.45 -2.85 13.49
CA GLU A 443 -20.89 -3.72 14.58
C GLU A 443 -19.93 -3.75 15.78
N ARG A 444 -18.63 -3.43 15.57
CA ARG A 444 -17.60 -3.68 16.58
C ARG A 444 -16.67 -2.50 16.84
N VAL A 445 -16.00 -1.99 15.81
CA VAL A 445 -14.98 -0.95 16.01
C VAL A 445 -15.61 0.39 16.33
N PHE A 446 -16.64 0.78 15.56
CA PHE A 446 -17.31 2.09 15.66
C PHE A 446 -18.81 1.97 15.94
N THR A 447 -19.24 0.94 16.65
CA THR A 447 -20.66 0.62 16.91
C THR A 447 -21.44 1.82 17.44
N ASP A 448 -20.90 2.55 18.42
CA ASP A 448 -21.60 3.67 19.01
C ASP A 448 -21.61 4.90 18.07
N PHE A 449 -20.58 5.10 17.27
CA PHE A 449 -20.57 6.11 16.21
C PHE A 449 -21.57 5.77 15.09
N TYR A 450 -21.68 4.48 14.74
CA TYR A 450 -22.64 4.05 13.72
C TYR A 450 -24.09 4.28 14.17
N LYS A 451 -24.40 4.12 15.44
CA LYS A 451 -25.72 4.46 16.00
C LYS A 451 -26.07 5.95 15.86
N ILE A 452 -25.07 6.83 15.95
CA ILE A 452 -25.25 8.28 15.84
C ILE A 452 -25.25 8.71 14.36
N TYR A 453 -24.30 8.18 13.57
CA TYR A 453 -24.00 8.64 12.22
C TYR A 453 -24.12 7.53 11.18
N SER A 454 -25.17 6.70 11.24
CA SER A 454 -25.34 5.55 10.35
C SER A 454 -25.22 5.91 8.87
N SER A 455 -25.68 7.08 8.47
CA SER A 455 -25.64 7.57 7.07
C SER A 455 -24.25 7.91 6.56
N LYS A 456 -23.25 8.08 7.44
CA LYS A 456 -21.87 8.34 7.03
C LYS A 456 -21.14 7.05 6.62
N PHE A 457 -21.57 5.87 7.10
CA PHE A 457 -20.86 4.60 6.93
C PHE A 457 -21.27 3.87 5.65
N CYS A 458 -20.30 3.56 4.84
CA CYS A 458 -20.48 2.81 3.58
C CYS A 458 -19.32 1.83 3.35
N ASN A 459 -19.38 1.12 2.23
CA ASN A 459 -18.32 0.24 1.76
C ASN A 459 -17.84 0.66 0.37
N VAL A 460 -16.55 0.63 0.15
CA VAL A 460 -15.94 0.55 -1.18
C VAL A 460 -14.85 -0.52 -1.09
N THR A 461 -15.12 -1.69 -1.65
CA THR A 461 -14.15 -2.77 -1.69
C THR A 461 -12.92 -2.34 -2.48
N ASN A 462 -11.73 -2.62 -1.96
CA ASN A 462 -10.48 -2.32 -2.63
C ASN A 462 -10.41 -2.91 -4.03
N GLY A 463 -9.57 -2.31 -4.86
CA GLY A 463 -9.28 -2.78 -6.21
C GLY A 463 -7.82 -2.57 -6.59
N ILE A 464 -7.42 -3.19 -7.68
CA ILE A 464 -6.06 -3.15 -8.23
C ILE A 464 -6.06 -2.61 -9.65
N ALA A 465 -4.97 -1.96 -10.05
CA ALA A 465 -4.77 -1.53 -11.43
C ALA A 465 -4.51 -2.76 -12.32
N HIS A 466 -5.56 -3.30 -12.94
CA HIS A 466 -5.48 -4.51 -13.76
C HIS A 466 -4.58 -4.33 -14.99
N ARG A 467 -4.43 -3.10 -15.49
CA ARG A 467 -3.49 -2.81 -16.58
C ARG A 467 -2.06 -3.13 -16.17
N ARG A 468 -1.60 -2.66 -15.01
CA ARG A 468 -0.27 -3.00 -14.49
C ARG A 468 -0.15 -4.48 -14.10
N TRP A 469 -1.10 -4.99 -13.30
CA TRP A 469 -0.97 -6.31 -12.67
C TRP A 469 -1.34 -7.49 -13.57
N LEU A 470 -2.01 -7.25 -14.68
CA LEU A 470 -2.31 -8.24 -15.72
C LEU A 470 -1.64 -7.85 -17.05
N CYS A 471 -2.04 -6.70 -17.64
CA CYS A 471 -1.67 -6.37 -19.00
C CYS A 471 -0.16 -6.15 -19.19
N GLU A 472 0.50 -5.52 -18.23
CA GLU A 472 1.94 -5.30 -18.28
C GLU A 472 2.72 -6.48 -17.69
N ALA A 473 2.27 -7.05 -16.58
CA ALA A 473 3.01 -8.11 -15.88
C ALA A 473 2.98 -9.47 -16.60
N ASN A 474 1.91 -9.78 -17.36
CA ASN A 474 1.67 -11.10 -17.96
C ASN A 474 1.20 -11.01 -19.42
N PRO A 475 2.06 -10.53 -20.34
CA PRO A 475 1.68 -10.26 -21.72
C PRO A 475 1.20 -11.51 -22.47
N GLU A 476 1.78 -12.70 -22.25
CA GLU A 476 1.32 -13.94 -22.88
C GLU A 476 -0.12 -14.31 -22.46
N LEU A 477 -0.47 -14.10 -21.20
CA LEU A 477 -1.85 -14.28 -20.72
C LEU A 477 -2.80 -13.27 -21.37
N VAL A 478 -2.36 -12.04 -21.56
CA VAL A 478 -3.12 -11.00 -22.27
C VAL A 478 -3.41 -11.41 -23.71
N GLU A 479 -2.41 -11.89 -24.45
CA GLU A 479 -2.61 -12.39 -25.81
C GLU A 479 -3.63 -13.52 -25.86
N LEU A 480 -3.58 -14.47 -24.93
CA LEU A 480 -4.55 -15.54 -24.82
C LEU A 480 -5.97 -15.02 -24.53
N ILE A 481 -6.13 -14.12 -23.57
CA ILE A 481 -7.41 -13.49 -23.23
C ILE A 481 -7.97 -12.75 -24.46
N GLU A 482 -7.16 -11.92 -25.09
CA GLU A 482 -7.58 -11.10 -26.23
C GLU A 482 -7.93 -11.92 -27.47
N SER A 483 -7.32 -13.08 -27.65
CA SER A 483 -7.71 -14.02 -28.70
C SER A 483 -9.14 -14.55 -28.58
N LYS A 484 -9.71 -14.52 -27.36
CA LYS A 484 -11.07 -15.02 -27.05
C LYS A 484 -12.11 -13.92 -26.88
N ILE A 485 -11.76 -12.82 -26.19
CA ILE A 485 -12.73 -11.80 -25.80
C ILE A 485 -12.41 -10.39 -26.32
N GLY A 486 -11.26 -10.19 -27.02
CA GLY A 486 -10.83 -8.87 -27.47
C GLY A 486 -10.26 -8.01 -26.35
N THR A 487 -10.09 -6.71 -26.60
CA THR A 487 -9.38 -5.76 -25.73
C THR A 487 -10.26 -4.94 -24.81
N GLY A 488 -11.56 -5.11 -24.85
CA GLY A 488 -12.55 -4.28 -24.15
C GLY A 488 -12.34 -4.26 -22.63
N TYR A 489 -11.91 -5.38 -22.04
CA TYR A 489 -11.65 -5.50 -20.59
C TYR A 489 -10.56 -4.55 -20.08
N ARG A 490 -9.71 -3.98 -20.95
CA ARG A 490 -8.69 -3.01 -20.55
C ARG A 490 -9.28 -1.72 -19.96
N THR A 491 -10.52 -1.37 -20.39
CA THR A 491 -11.31 -0.23 -19.88
C THR A 491 -12.62 -0.66 -19.21
N HIS A 492 -13.08 -1.87 -19.48
CA HIS A 492 -14.29 -2.47 -18.88
C HIS A 492 -13.95 -3.83 -18.28
N PRO A 493 -13.25 -3.87 -17.13
CA PRO A 493 -12.70 -5.12 -16.58
C PRO A 493 -13.74 -6.20 -16.28
N SER A 494 -15.02 -5.86 -16.14
CA SER A 494 -16.12 -6.81 -16.04
C SER A 494 -16.26 -7.72 -17.25
N GLU A 495 -15.75 -7.34 -18.43
CA GLU A 495 -15.76 -8.18 -19.64
C GLU A 495 -14.92 -9.46 -19.49
N LEU A 496 -13.97 -9.50 -18.52
CA LEU A 496 -13.26 -10.73 -18.19
C LEU A 496 -14.19 -11.89 -17.86
N GLN A 497 -15.40 -11.62 -17.35
CA GLN A 497 -16.40 -12.67 -17.04
C GLN A 497 -16.80 -13.51 -18.26
N VAL A 498 -16.64 -12.98 -19.48
CA VAL A 498 -16.91 -13.73 -20.71
C VAL A 498 -16.04 -14.98 -20.82
N LEU A 499 -14.86 -14.98 -20.20
CA LEU A 499 -13.96 -16.14 -20.14
C LEU A 499 -14.59 -17.37 -19.46
N ASN A 500 -15.60 -17.19 -18.58
CA ASN A 500 -16.31 -18.33 -18.00
C ASN A 500 -16.95 -19.26 -19.06
N ASN A 501 -17.28 -18.73 -20.25
CA ASN A 501 -17.83 -19.53 -21.35
C ASN A 501 -16.82 -20.50 -21.95
N TYR A 502 -15.52 -20.33 -21.63
CA TYR A 502 -14.40 -21.15 -22.13
C TYR A 502 -13.85 -22.08 -21.04
N ALA A 503 -14.53 -22.23 -19.90
CA ALA A 503 -14.06 -23.02 -18.76
C ALA A 503 -13.78 -24.50 -19.09
N ASP A 504 -14.40 -25.03 -20.14
CA ASP A 504 -14.21 -26.40 -20.62
C ASP A 504 -13.50 -26.47 -21.99
N ASP A 505 -12.92 -25.34 -22.46
CA ASP A 505 -12.11 -25.29 -23.70
C ASP A 505 -10.70 -25.83 -23.41
N LYS A 506 -10.49 -27.11 -23.77
CA LYS A 506 -9.24 -27.83 -23.50
C LYS A 506 -8.02 -27.14 -24.10
N GLU A 507 -8.10 -26.60 -25.31
CA GLU A 507 -6.98 -25.90 -25.96
C GLU A 507 -6.59 -24.63 -25.19
N LEU A 508 -7.57 -23.88 -24.71
CA LEU A 508 -7.33 -22.70 -23.89
C LEU A 508 -6.71 -23.08 -22.54
N LEU A 509 -7.22 -24.13 -21.89
CA LEU A 509 -6.70 -24.60 -20.60
C LEU A 509 -5.25 -25.11 -20.71
N ASP A 510 -4.90 -25.80 -21.78
CA ASP A 510 -3.53 -26.27 -22.05
C ASP A 510 -2.59 -25.07 -22.25
N LYS A 511 -2.98 -24.07 -23.06
CA LYS A 511 -2.21 -22.84 -23.25
C LYS A 511 -2.03 -22.06 -21.94
N LEU A 512 -3.08 -22.00 -21.11
CA LEU A 512 -2.97 -21.36 -19.80
C LEU A 512 -1.91 -22.03 -18.92
N GLY A 513 -1.85 -23.36 -18.94
CA GLY A 513 -0.80 -24.14 -18.26
C GLY A 513 0.61 -23.85 -18.81
N GLU A 514 0.76 -23.74 -20.13
CA GLU A 514 2.03 -23.38 -20.78
C GLU A 514 2.51 -21.97 -20.37
N ILE A 515 1.62 -20.98 -20.40
CA ILE A 515 1.91 -19.61 -19.97
C ILE A 515 2.34 -19.57 -18.51
N LYS A 516 1.65 -20.32 -17.63
CA LYS A 516 2.04 -20.45 -16.24
C LYS A 516 3.45 -21.02 -16.10
N ARG A 517 3.81 -22.03 -16.89
CA ARG A 517 5.15 -22.63 -16.90
C ARG A 517 6.22 -21.62 -17.35
N HIS A 518 5.95 -20.78 -18.35
CA HIS A 518 6.88 -19.72 -18.77
C HIS A 518 7.10 -18.68 -17.65
N ASN A 519 6.04 -18.26 -16.99
CA ASN A 519 6.14 -17.33 -15.86
C ASN A 519 6.89 -17.95 -14.67
N LYS A 520 6.67 -19.24 -14.38
CA LYS A 520 7.46 -19.99 -13.38
C LYS A 520 8.94 -20.01 -13.74
N GLN A 521 9.28 -20.19 -15.02
CA GLN A 521 10.67 -20.18 -15.48
C GLN A 521 11.31 -18.80 -15.24
N ARG A 522 10.61 -17.70 -15.57
CA ARG A 522 11.11 -16.35 -15.28
C ARG A 522 11.44 -16.15 -13.80
N LEU A 523 10.56 -16.61 -12.91
CA LEU A 523 10.80 -16.51 -11.47
C LEU A 523 11.92 -17.47 -11.01
N ALA A 524 12.00 -18.68 -11.56
CA ALA A 524 13.06 -19.63 -11.27
C ALA A 524 14.45 -19.08 -11.67
N ASP A 525 14.55 -18.43 -12.84
CA ASP A 525 15.77 -17.77 -13.29
C ASP A 525 16.16 -16.61 -12.34
N TYR A 526 15.18 -15.83 -11.90
CA TYR A 526 15.40 -14.77 -10.90
C TYR A 526 15.91 -15.36 -9.57
N ILE A 527 15.28 -16.42 -9.06
CA ILE A 527 15.68 -17.11 -7.82
C ILE A 527 17.10 -17.65 -7.96
N LYS A 528 17.44 -18.29 -9.09
CA LYS A 528 18.78 -18.80 -9.34
C LYS A 528 19.83 -17.69 -9.36
N ALA A 529 19.53 -16.58 -10.03
CA ALA A 529 20.45 -15.45 -10.13
C ALA A 529 20.69 -14.73 -8.79
N HIS A 530 19.66 -14.59 -7.96
CA HIS A 530 19.72 -13.78 -6.72
C HIS A 530 19.94 -14.60 -5.46
N ASN A 531 19.40 -15.83 -5.40
CA ASN A 531 19.49 -16.70 -4.23
C ASN A 531 20.46 -17.87 -4.43
N GLY A 532 20.88 -18.18 -5.67
CA GLY A 532 21.68 -19.35 -5.99
C GLY A 532 20.94 -20.69 -5.84
N ILE A 533 19.61 -20.67 -5.71
CA ILE A 533 18.76 -21.83 -5.49
C ILE A 533 18.17 -22.29 -6.82
N GLU A 534 18.31 -23.57 -7.12
CA GLU A 534 17.58 -24.22 -8.22
C GLU A 534 16.25 -24.77 -7.70
N VAL A 535 15.16 -24.39 -8.39
CA VAL A 535 13.81 -24.82 -8.04
C VAL A 535 13.27 -25.83 -9.04
N ASN A 536 12.51 -26.82 -8.55
CA ASN A 536 11.86 -27.79 -9.41
C ASN A 536 10.66 -27.15 -10.11
N MET A 537 10.69 -27.11 -11.45
CA MET A 537 9.64 -26.53 -12.27
C MET A 537 8.31 -27.29 -12.23
N ASP A 538 8.33 -28.55 -11.82
CA ASP A 538 7.13 -29.36 -11.63
C ASP A 538 6.58 -29.26 -10.20
N SER A 539 7.25 -28.52 -9.31
CA SER A 539 6.74 -28.23 -7.97
C SER A 539 5.65 -27.18 -8.01
N ILE A 540 4.72 -27.23 -7.07
CA ILE A 540 3.76 -26.12 -6.88
C ILE A 540 4.51 -24.90 -6.34
N PHE A 541 4.36 -23.75 -7.01
CA PHE A 541 4.86 -22.47 -6.49
C PHE A 541 3.84 -21.88 -5.52
N ASP A 542 4.09 -22.10 -4.24
CA ASP A 542 3.27 -21.69 -3.11
C ASP A 542 3.82 -20.38 -2.52
N VAL A 543 3.07 -19.29 -2.63
CA VAL A 543 3.62 -17.94 -2.48
C VAL A 543 2.94 -17.17 -1.35
N GLN A 544 3.75 -16.69 -0.42
CA GLN A 544 3.33 -15.75 0.64
C GLN A 544 4.21 -14.51 0.62
N VAL A 545 3.83 -13.51 -0.17
CA VAL A 545 4.54 -12.23 -0.29
C VAL A 545 3.67 -11.08 0.22
N LYS A 546 4.03 -10.55 1.36
CA LYS A 546 3.35 -9.47 2.08
C LYS A 546 4.22 -8.99 3.24
N ARG A 547 3.90 -7.80 3.83
CA ARG A 547 4.58 -7.37 5.06
C ARG A 547 4.57 -8.49 6.09
N LEU A 548 5.69 -8.63 6.82
CA LEU A 548 5.72 -9.60 7.90
C LEU A 548 5.03 -9.00 9.13
N HIS A 549 3.97 -9.66 9.55
CA HIS A 549 3.22 -9.35 10.74
C HIS A 549 2.56 -10.61 11.29
N GLU A 550 2.52 -10.75 12.61
CA GLU A 550 2.05 -11.98 13.27
C GLU A 550 0.62 -12.35 12.87
N TYR A 551 -0.31 -11.36 12.71
CA TYR A 551 -1.71 -11.66 12.32
C TYR A 551 -1.85 -12.23 10.90
N LYS A 552 -0.86 -11.99 10.01
CA LYS A 552 -0.83 -12.55 8.65
C LYS A 552 -0.40 -14.02 8.63
N ARG A 553 0.04 -14.50 9.75
CA ARG A 553 0.35 -15.89 10.08
C ARG A 553 1.36 -16.57 9.16
N GLN A 554 2.43 -15.88 8.76
CA GLN A 554 3.58 -16.56 8.16
C GLN A 554 4.03 -17.73 9.03
N MET A 555 3.87 -17.61 10.35
CA MET A 555 4.15 -18.70 11.30
C MET A 555 3.35 -19.98 11.03
N LEU A 556 2.05 -19.87 10.69
CA LEU A 556 1.22 -21.03 10.35
C LEU A 556 1.79 -21.80 9.14
N ASN A 557 2.22 -21.08 8.11
CA ASN A 557 2.88 -21.63 6.93
C ASN A 557 4.23 -22.30 7.33
N ILE A 558 5.04 -21.63 8.15
CA ILE A 558 6.30 -22.16 8.66
C ILE A 558 6.11 -23.47 9.42
N LEU A 559 5.15 -23.54 10.34
CA LEU A 559 4.83 -24.76 11.09
C LEU A 559 4.46 -25.92 10.16
N HIS A 560 3.68 -25.64 9.13
CA HIS A 560 3.31 -26.62 8.11
C HIS A 560 4.54 -27.11 7.31
N ILE A 561 5.41 -26.20 6.88
CA ILE A 561 6.64 -26.55 6.17
C ILE A 561 7.53 -27.48 7.01
N ILE A 562 7.71 -27.20 8.30
CA ILE A 562 8.47 -28.06 9.21
C ILE A 562 7.80 -29.44 9.33
N SER A 563 6.46 -29.49 9.39
CA SER A 563 5.73 -30.77 9.43
C SER A 563 5.91 -31.59 8.16
N LEU A 564 5.93 -30.94 6.98
CA LEU A 564 6.22 -31.58 5.70
C LEU A 564 7.67 -32.11 5.64
N TYR A 565 8.62 -31.35 6.16
CA TYR A 565 10.01 -31.79 6.26
C TYR A 565 10.10 -33.07 7.10
N HIS A 566 9.47 -33.15 8.27
CA HIS A 566 9.45 -34.36 9.10
C HIS A 566 8.78 -35.55 8.39
N LYS A 567 7.66 -35.31 7.71
CA LYS A 567 6.93 -36.35 6.97
C LYS A 567 7.79 -36.97 5.85
N LEU A 568 8.51 -36.11 5.11
CA LEU A 568 9.42 -36.55 4.06
C LEU A 568 10.69 -37.23 4.64
N LYS A 569 11.18 -36.77 5.77
CA LYS A 569 12.33 -37.36 6.45
C LYS A 569 12.03 -38.76 6.96
N ASP A 570 10.81 -38.98 7.49
CA ASP A 570 10.37 -40.28 7.95
C ASP A 570 10.06 -41.27 6.82
N ASN A 571 9.59 -40.77 5.68
CA ASN A 571 9.28 -41.58 4.49
C ASN A 571 9.72 -40.85 3.19
N PRO A 572 11.01 -40.91 2.85
CA PRO A 572 11.54 -40.21 1.68
C PRO A 572 10.94 -40.69 0.36
N ASP A 573 10.45 -41.92 0.29
CA ASP A 573 9.90 -42.52 -0.96
C ASP A 573 8.38 -42.32 -1.09
N MET A 574 7.76 -41.60 -0.17
CA MET A 574 6.32 -41.32 -0.27
C MET A 574 5.94 -40.59 -1.56
N ASP A 575 4.74 -40.88 -2.05
CA ASP A 575 4.14 -40.14 -3.16
C ASP A 575 3.79 -38.73 -2.70
N PHE A 576 4.61 -37.75 -3.09
CA PHE A 576 4.54 -36.36 -2.69
C PHE A 576 4.59 -35.45 -3.91
N VAL A 577 3.64 -34.52 -4.00
CA VAL A 577 3.69 -33.46 -5.03
C VAL A 577 4.75 -32.43 -4.62
N PRO A 578 5.83 -32.27 -5.40
CA PRO A 578 6.87 -31.31 -5.03
C PRO A 578 6.34 -29.92 -4.76
N ARG A 579 6.90 -29.23 -3.78
CA ARG A 579 6.44 -27.93 -3.33
C ARG A 579 7.62 -26.97 -3.15
N THR A 580 7.48 -25.76 -3.72
CA THR A 580 8.39 -24.64 -3.50
C THR A 580 7.63 -23.53 -2.80
N PHE A 581 7.92 -23.32 -1.53
CA PHE A 581 7.38 -22.22 -0.74
C PHE A 581 8.23 -20.97 -0.95
N ILE A 582 7.59 -19.89 -1.40
CA ILE A 582 8.25 -18.63 -1.75
C ILE A 582 7.74 -17.53 -0.84
N PHE A 583 8.65 -16.98 -0.03
CA PHE A 583 8.39 -15.85 0.85
C PHE A 583 9.04 -14.58 0.32
N GLY A 584 8.41 -13.46 0.58
CA GLY A 584 8.98 -12.14 0.35
C GLY A 584 8.29 -11.15 1.29
N SER A 585 9.06 -10.51 2.18
CA SER A 585 8.48 -9.65 3.21
C SER A 585 9.54 -8.73 3.81
N LYS A 586 9.09 -7.53 4.18
CA LYS A 586 9.87 -6.61 5.01
C LYS A 586 9.25 -6.56 6.41
N ALA A 587 10.07 -6.69 7.44
CA ALA A 587 9.67 -6.45 8.83
C ALA A 587 9.95 -4.99 9.19
N ALA A 588 9.08 -4.36 9.98
CA ALA A 588 9.38 -3.05 10.54
C ALA A 588 10.68 -3.12 11.37
N PRO A 589 11.57 -2.10 11.30
CA PRO A 589 12.89 -2.17 11.94
C PRO A 589 12.88 -2.52 13.42
N GLY A 590 11.93 -1.97 14.18
CA GLY A 590 11.75 -2.25 15.62
C GLY A 590 10.94 -3.49 15.95
N TYR A 591 10.46 -4.27 14.97
CA TYR A 591 9.61 -5.43 15.19
C TYR A 591 10.44 -6.73 15.31
N ALA A 592 10.98 -6.97 16.50
CA ALA A 592 11.92 -8.06 16.79
C ALA A 592 11.38 -9.44 16.40
N VAL A 593 10.13 -9.76 16.76
CA VAL A 593 9.49 -11.06 16.44
C VAL A 593 9.38 -11.27 14.94
N ALA A 594 9.03 -10.24 14.19
CA ALA A 594 8.96 -10.30 12.74
C ALA A 594 10.33 -10.51 12.10
N LYS A 595 11.37 -9.81 12.57
CA LYS A 595 12.76 -10.00 12.09
C LYS A 595 13.26 -11.42 12.41
N LYS A 596 12.96 -11.93 13.60
CA LYS A 596 13.30 -13.30 13.99
C LYS A 596 12.56 -14.35 13.14
N THR A 597 11.33 -14.05 12.74
CA THR A 597 10.56 -14.94 11.83
C THR A 597 11.20 -15.00 10.43
N ILE A 598 11.74 -13.89 9.91
CA ILE A 598 12.53 -13.91 8.66
C ILE A 598 13.77 -14.81 8.82
N GLN A 599 14.48 -14.69 9.94
CA GLN A 599 15.63 -15.53 10.22
C GLN A 599 15.24 -17.02 10.29
N LEU A 600 14.11 -17.35 10.90
CA LEU A 600 13.59 -18.70 10.97
C LEU A 600 13.31 -19.30 9.58
N ILE A 601 12.68 -18.53 8.68
CA ILE A 601 12.44 -18.98 7.29
C ILE A 601 13.76 -19.31 6.61
N ASN A 602 14.79 -18.49 6.77
CA ASN A 602 16.10 -18.72 6.17
C ASN A 602 16.83 -19.91 6.78
N SER A 603 16.71 -20.16 8.10
CA SER A 603 17.25 -21.35 8.77
C SER A 603 16.62 -22.64 8.24
N ILE A 604 15.29 -22.62 8.06
CA ILE A 604 14.55 -23.77 7.50
C ILE A 604 14.96 -24.01 6.04
N SER A 605 15.06 -22.95 5.24
CA SER A 605 15.53 -23.03 3.85
C SER A 605 16.88 -23.73 3.76
N LYS A 606 17.83 -23.29 4.57
CA LYS A 606 19.19 -23.87 4.63
C LYS A 606 19.19 -25.33 5.12
N MET A 607 18.37 -25.66 6.12
CA MET A 607 18.22 -27.04 6.59
C MET A 607 17.71 -27.96 5.49
N ILE A 608 16.66 -27.56 4.77
CA ILE A 608 16.05 -28.32 3.68
C ILE A 608 17.04 -28.51 2.53
N ASP A 609 17.74 -27.45 2.11
CA ASP A 609 18.69 -27.51 1.00
C ASP A 609 19.88 -28.43 1.27
N ASN A 610 20.27 -28.57 2.55
CA ASN A 610 21.35 -29.47 2.97
C ASN A 610 20.91 -30.92 3.17
N ASP A 611 19.60 -31.24 3.09
CA ASP A 611 19.10 -32.60 3.28
C ASP A 611 18.78 -33.30 1.95
N PRO A 612 19.63 -34.24 1.49
CA PRO A 612 19.43 -34.94 0.23
C PRO A 612 18.13 -35.77 0.14
N ALA A 613 17.55 -36.14 1.28
CA ALA A 613 16.31 -36.92 1.32
C ALA A 613 15.06 -36.06 1.04
N VAL A 614 15.16 -34.74 1.19
CA VAL A 614 14.02 -33.80 1.15
C VAL A 614 14.16 -32.77 0.06
N ARG A 615 15.36 -32.25 -0.19
CA ARG A 615 15.62 -31.06 -1.00
C ARG A 615 15.05 -31.08 -2.44
N ASP A 616 14.86 -32.24 -3.02
CA ASP A 616 14.35 -32.38 -4.40
C ASP A 616 12.81 -32.33 -4.44
N LYS A 617 12.16 -32.53 -3.29
CA LYS A 617 10.69 -32.52 -3.16
C LYS A 617 10.17 -31.27 -2.47
N LEU A 618 10.94 -30.67 -1.58
CA LEU A 618 10.56 -29.50 -0.79
C LEU A 618 11.64 -28.43 -0.91
N LYS A 619 11.22 -27.19 -1.19
CA LYS A 619 12.07 -26.00 -1.23
C LYS A 619 11.44 -24.86 -0.46
N VAL A 620 12.26 -24.02 0.15
CA VAL A 620 11.86 -22.77 0.77
C VAL A 620 12.78 -21.68 0.25
N VAL A 621 12.21 -20.62 -0.29
CA VAL A 621 12.93 -19.48 -0.83
C VAL A 621 12.45 -18.21 -0.15
N PHE A 622 13.36 -17.39 0.36
CA PHE A 622 13.08 -16.04 0.82
C PHE A 622 13.64 -15.04 -0.19
N LEU A 623 12.75 -14.27 -0.81
CA LEU A 623 13.12 -13.22 -1.76
C LEU A 623 13.32 -11.90 -1.01
N GLU A 624 14.56 -11.41 -1.00
CA GLU A 624 14.90 -10.15 -0.35
C GLU A 624 14.35 -8.94 -1.12
N ASP A 625 14.15 -7.86 -0.39
CA ASP A 625 13.74 -6.56 -0.93
C ASP A 625 12.45 -6.59 -1.76
N TYR A 626 11.43 -7.32 -1.27
CA TYR A 626 10.13 -7.40 -1.94
C TYR A 626 9.55 -6.01 -2.22
N LYS A 627 9.25 -5.74 -3.50
CA LYS A 627 8.79 -4.46 -4.03
C LYS A 627 7.94 -4.68 -5.29
N VAL A 628 7.39 -3.62 -5.89
CA VAL A 628 6.46 -3.72 -7.01
C VAL A 628 7.08 -4.44 -8.22
N SER A 629 8.30 -4.06 -8.63
CA SER A 629 8.97 -4.68 -9.77
C SER A 629 9.18 -6.19 -9.60
N LEU A 630 9.52 -6.63 -8.38
CA LEU A 630 9.63 -8.06 -8.06
C LEU A 630 8.26 -8.74 -8.01
N ALA A 631 7.24 -8.07 -7.49
CA ALA A 631 5.87 -8.58 -7.47
C ALA A 631 5.33 -8.83 -8.88
N GLU A 632 5.69 -8.02 -9.88
CA GLU A 632 5.32 -8.19 -11.29
C GLU A 632 5.90 -9.48 -11.93
N ILE A 633 6.94 -10.04 -11.33
CA ILE A 633 7.50 -11.37 -11.72
C ILE A 633 6.84 -12.48 -10.92
N ILE A 634 6.62 -12.28 -9.63
CA ILE A 634 6.09 -13.30 -8.71
C ILE A 634 4.61 -13.60 -9.00
N MET A 635 3.77 -12.55 -9.16
CA MET A 635 2.33 -12.73 -9.30
C MET A 635 1.93 -13.63 -10.47
N PRO A 636 2.48 -13.46 -11.69
CA PRO A 636 2.21 -14.36 -12.81
C PRO A 636 2.69 -15.81 -12.62
N ALA A 637 3.77 -16.00 -11.86
CA ALA A 637 4.40 -17.29 -11.63
C ALA A 637 3.72 -18.14 -10.54
N ALA A 638 3.02 -17.52 -9.61
CA ALA A 638 2.41 -18.20 -8.48
C ALA A 638 1.28 -19.13 -8.92
N GLU A 639 1.21 -20.29 -8.27
CA GLU A 639 0.13 -21.27 -8.43
C GLU A 639 -0.80 -21.27 -7.21
N VAL A 640 -0.24 -21.08 -6.01
CA VAL A 640 -0.97 -20.94 -4.75
C VAL A 640 -0.68 -19.58 -4.13
N SER A 641 -1.74 -18.90 -3.74
CA SER A 641 -1.74 -17.59 -3.07
C SER A 641 -2.11 -17.79 -1.60
N GLU A 642 -1.16 -17.54 -0.70
CA GLU A 642 -1.32 -17.67 0.74
C GLU A 642 -1.98 -16.44 1.35
N GLN A 643 -3.26 -16.55 1.71
CA GLN A 643 -4.09 -15.50 2.30
C GLN A 643 -4.69 -15.96 3.63
N ILE A 644 -3.78 -16.28 4.56
CA ILE A 644 -4.03 -17.11 5.75
C ILE A 644 -4.08 -16.31 7.06
N SER A 645 -4.38 -15.01 7.01
CA SER A 645 -4.62 -14.21 8.22
C SER A 645 -5.65 -14.87 9.13
N ILE A 646 -5.58 -14.61 10.44
CA ILE A 646 -6.68 -15.03 11.29
C ILE A 646 -7.94 -14.25 10.92
N ALA A 647 -9.07 -14.93 10.86
CA ALA A 647 -10.34 -14.33 10.46
C ALA A 647 -10.69 -13.09 11.31
N GLY A 648 -11.09 -12.01 10.65
CA GLY A 648 -11.45 -10.73 11.26
C GLY A 648 -10.28 -9.79 11.55
N LYS A 649 -9.09 -10.03 10.98
CA LYS A 649 -7.91 -9.18 11.21
C LYS A 649 -7.34 -8.51 9.94
N GLU A 650 -7.52 -9.07 8.76
CA GLU A 650 -7.17 -8.41 7.50
C GLU A 650 -8.38 -7.62 6.98
N ALA A 651 -8.26 -6.29 6.89
CA ALA A 651 -9.37 -5.45 6.45
C ALA A 651 -9.84 -5.78 5.02
N SER A 652 -8.92 -6.04 4.11
CA SER A 652 -9.21 -6.41 2.73
C SER A 652 -8.15 -7.37 2.19
N GLY A 653 -6.88 -6.92 2.14
CA GLY A 653 -5.88 -7.46 1.26
C GLY A 653 -6.08 -6.98 -0.18
N THR A 654 -4.98 -6.90 -0.93
CA THR A 654 -4.99 -6.64 -2.38
C THR A 654 -4.07 -7.60 -3.13
N GLY A 655 -3.14 -8.25 -2.44
CA GLY A 655 -2.33 -9.33 -3.00
C GLY A 655 -3.20 -10.49 -3.51
N ASN A 656 -4.21 -10.88 -2.76
CA ASN A 656 -5.20 -11.88 -3.15
C ASN A 656 -5.84 -11.59 -4.52
N MET A 657 -6.18 -10.33 -4.80
CA MET A 657 -6.77 -9.89 -6.08
C MET A 657 -5.76 -9.99 -7.25
N LYS A 658 -4.49 -9.65 -7.02
CA LYS A 658 -3.41 -9.71 -8.02
C LYS A 658 -3.11 -11.16 -8.41
N PHE A 659 -3.01 -12.04 -7.42
CA PHE A 659 -2.81 -13.46 -7.63
C PHE A 659 -3.98 -14.09 -8.38
N MET A 660 -5.22 -13.82 -7.96
CA MET A 660 -6.44 -14.27 -8.62
C MET A 660 -6.45 -13.88 -10.10
N MET A 661 -6.13 -12.63 -10.41
CA MET A 661 -6.11 -12.09 -11.77
C MET A 661 -5.06 -12.75 -12.67
N ASN A 662 -4.03 -13.33 -12.08
CA ASN A 662 -2.98 -14.10 -12.76
C ASN A 662 -3.17 -15.62 -12.68
N GLY A 663 -4.34 -16.08 -12.23
CA GLY A 663 -4.71 -17.49 -12.20
C GLY A 663 -4.07 -18.31 -11.08
N ALA A 664 -3.54 -17.67 -10.04
CA ALA A 664 -3.18 -18.38 -8.81
C ALA A 664 -4.42 -18.69 -7.98
N LEU A 665 -4.47 -19.88 -7.39
CA LEU A 665 -5.58 -20.29 -6.52
C LEU A 665 -5.29 -19.88 -5.08
N THR A 666 -6.27 -19.25 -4.46
CA THR A 666 -6.13 -18.81 -3.07
C THR A 666 -6.33 -19.97 -2.10
N ILE A 667 -5.38 -20.16 -1.19
CA ILE A 667 -5.61 -20.84 0.09
C ILE A 667 -5.75 -19.78 1.17
N GLY A 668 -6.85 -19.77 1.89
CA GLY A 668 -7.14 -18.67 2.81
C GLY A 668 -8.26 -18.92 3.78
N THR A 669 -8.40 -17.99 4.70
CA THR A 669 -9.51 -17.91 5.65
C THR A 669 -10.62 -17.01 5.10
N MET A 670 -11.81 -17.10 5.68
CA MET A 670 -12.92 -16.20 5.39
C MET A 670 -12.69 -14.83 6.07
N ASP A 671 -11.72 -14.09 5.54
CA ASP A 671 -11.27 -12.80 6.06
C ASP A 671 -11.07 -11.79 4.92
N GLY A 672 -11.30 -10.51 5.21
CA GLY A 672 -11.14 -9.42 4.26
C GLY A 672 -11.82 -9.68 2.92
N ALA A 673 -11.14 -9.37 1.83
CA ALA A 673 -11.66 -9.58 0.47
C ALA A 673 -11.67 -11.07 0.03
N ASN A 674 -11.09 -12.00 0.79
CA ASN A 674 -11.22 -13.44 0.48
C ASN A 674 -12.70 -13.88 0.46
N VAL A 675 -13.54 -13.25 1.30
CA VAL A 675 -14.99 -13.52 1.31
C VAL A 675 -15.60 -13.21 -0.06
N GLU A 676 -15.33 -12.01 -0.58
CA GLU A 676 -15.85 -11.56 -1.88
C GLU A 676 -15.21 -12.33 -3.05
N ILE A 677 -13.96 -12.77 -2.92
CA ILE A 677 -13.30 -13.66 -3.90
C ILE A 677 -14.03 -15.01 -3.92
N CYS A 678 -14.27 -15.61 -2.75
CA CYS A 678 -15.01 -16.87 -2.64
C CYS A 678 -16.41 -16.78 -3.23
N GLU A 679 -17.11 -15.66 -3.00
CA GLU A 679 -18.41 -15.39 -3.65
C GLU A 679 -18.31 -15.32 -5.17
N ALA A 680 -17.26 -14.68 -5.69
CA ALA A 680 -17.09 -14.45 -7.11
C ALA A 680 -16.71 -15.73 -7.88
N VAL A 681 -15.91 -16.62 -7.28
CA VAL A 681 -15.41 -17.83 -7.96
C VAL A 681 -16.15 -19.12 -7.60
N GLY A 682 -16.89 -19.12 -6.49
CA GLY A 682 -17.50 -20.34 -5.92
C GLY A 682 -16.51 -21.10 -5.03
N LYS A 683 -17.06 -21.78 -4.01
CA LYS A 683 -16.27 -22.52 -2.99
C LYS A 683 -15.41 -23.64 -3.57
N GLU A 684 -15.78 -24.17 -4.72
CA GLU A 684 -15.05 -25.22 -5.45
C GLU A 684 -13.79 -24.71 -6.15
N ASN A 685 -13.61 -23.39 -6.30
CA ASN A 685 -12.49 -22.78 -7.03
C ASN A 685 -11.54 -22.00 -6.10
N ILE A 686 -11.59 -22.28 -4.80
CA ILE A 686 -10.79 -21.66 -3.74
C ILE A 686 -10.61 -22.69 -2.61
N PHE A 687 -9.51 -22.59 -1.87
CA PHE A 687 -9.22 -23.49 -0.73
C PHE A 687 -9.43 -22.75 0.59
N ILE A 688 -10.64 -22.84 1.15
CA ILE A 688 -10.96 -22.21 2.44
C ILE A 688 -10.70 -23.16 3.59
N PHE A 689 -10.17 -22.62 4.70
CA PHE A 689 -9.90 -23.32 5.94
C PHE A 689 -10.05 -22.39 7.17
N GLY A 690 -9.96 -22.99 8.36
CA GLY A 690 -9.88 -22.29 9.62
C GLY A 690 -11.21 -21.77 10.16
N MET A 691 -11.12 -21.12 11.30
CA MET A 691 -12.28 -20.54 11.99
C MET A 691 -12.82 -19.33 11.20
N GLU A 692 -14.12 -19.15 11.29
CA GLU A 692 -14.76 -17.88 10.87
C GLU A 692 -14.59 -16.78 11.93
N THR A 693 -14.80 -15.54 11.55
CA THR A 693 -14.61 -14.38 12.45
C THR A 693 -15.37 -14.49 13.79
N PRO A 694 -16.68 -14.86 13.83
CA PRO A 694 -17.39 -14.99 15.09
C PRO A 694 -16.81 -16.07 16.01
N GLU A 695 -16.35 -17.19 15.42
CA GLU A 695 -15.75 -18.30 16.18
C GLU A 695 -14.40 -17.90 16.78
N ALA A 696 -13.52 -17.30 15.98
CA ALA A 696 -12.22 -16.84 16.44
C ALA A 696 -12.33 -15.82 17.57
N GLU A 697 -13.28 -14.89 17.46
CA GLU A 697 -13.52 -13.87 18.50
C GLU A 697 -14.16 -14.44 19.76
N ALA A 698 -15.12 -15.33 19.62
CA ALA A 698 -15.72 -16.02 20.78
C ALA A 698 -14.64 -16.80 21.55
N LEU A 699 -13.77 -17.50 20.84
CA LEU A 699 -12.67 -18.22 21.46
C LEU A 699 -11.68 -17.28 22.16
N ALA A 700 -11.30 -16.18 21.52
CA ALA A 700 -10.43 -15.15 22.12
C ALA A 700 -11.07 -14.54 23.38
N ALA A 701 -12.36 -14.18 23.33
CA ALA A 701 -13.09 -13.56 24.42
C ALA A 701 -13.32 -14.51 25.62
N SER A 702 -13.46 -15.82 25.35
CA SER A 702 -13.69 -16.82 26.39
C SER A 702 -12.49 -17.04 27.34
N GLY A 703 -11.28 -16.71 26.88
CA GLY A 703 -10.04 -17.03 27.59
C GLY A 703 -9.77 -18.50 27.78
N SER A 704 -10.52 -19.38 27.07
CA SER A 704 -10.44 -20.85 27.23
C SER A 704 -9.46 -21.48 26.21
N TYR A 705 -8.83 -20.69 25.35
CA TYR A 705 -7.86 -21.20 24.40
C TYR A 705 -6.53 -21.51 25.07
N GLU A 706 -6.15 -22.78 25.08
CA GLU A 706 -4.94 -23.30 25.73
C GLU A 706 -4.03 -23.99 24.70
N PRO A 707 -3.10 -23.28 24.05
CA PRO A 707 -2.16 -23.85 23.07
C PRO A 707 -1.34 -25.01 23.60
N MET A 708 -0.98 -25.02 24.89
CA MET A 708 -0.26 -26.08 25.54
C MET A 708 -1.00 -27.41 25.46
N VAL A 709 -2.34 -27.39 25.52
CA VAL A 709 -3.16 -28.62 25.37
C VAL A 709 -3.01 -29.21 23.97
N ILE A 710 -2.96 -28.35 22.94
CA ILE A 710 -2.73 -28.79 21.56
C ILE A 710 -1.34 -29.42 21.46
N TYR A 711 -0.30 -28.74 21.96
CA TYR A 711 1.06 -29.24 21.97
C TYR A 711 1.18 -30.63 22.67
N GLN A 712 0.49 -30.82 23.79
CA GLN A 712 0.52 -32.08 24.54
C GLN A 712 -0.19 -33.22 23.81
N ASN A 713 -1.24 -32.96 23.06
CA ASN A 713 -2.10 -33.97 22.45
C ASN A 713 -1.84 -34.21 20.96
N ASP A 714 -1.26 -33.28 20.25
CA ASP A 714 -0.95 -33.39 18.82
C ASP A 714 0.55 -33.72 18.64
N PRO A 715 0.89 -34.95 18.21
CA PRO A 715 2.28 -35.35 18.06
C PRO A 715 3.00 -34.60 16.90
N VAL A 716 2.27 -34.13 15.89
CA VAL A 716 2.85 -33.35 14.79
C VAL A 716 3.26 -31.97 15.28
N ILE A 717 2.35 -31.27 15.93
CA ILE A 717 2.62 -29.94 16.49
C ILE A 717 3.73 -30.01 17.54
N ARG A 718 3.70 -31.02 18.41
CA ARG A 718 4.76 -31.23 19.40
C ARG A 718 6.13 -31.34 18.71
N ARG A 719 6.25 -32.21 17.73
CA ARG A 719 7.52 -32.42 17.02
C ARG A 719 8.00 -31.16 16.29
N VAL A 720 7.08 -30.39 15.71
CA VAL A 720 7.39 -29.14 15.05
C VAL A 720 7.95 -28.09 16.03
N LEU A 721 7.29 -27.91 17.17
CA LEU A 721 7.73 -26.95 18.18
C LEU A 721 9.01 -27.42 18.91
N ASP A 722 9.17 -28.73 19.14
CA ASP A 722 10.40 -29.30 19.67
C ASP A 722 11.58 -29.04 18.72
N GLN A 723 11.37 -29.15 17.38
CA GLN A 723 12.40 -28.80 16.39
C GLN A 723 12.78 -27.31 16.48
N MET A 724 11.82 -26.42 16.68
CA MET A 724 12.12 -25.00 16.85
C MET A 724 12.95 -24.72 18.10
N ILE A 725 12.65 -25.43 19.21
CA ILE A 725 13.40 -25.34 20.48
C ILE A 725 14.83 -25.89 20.31
N HIS A 726 15.00 -27.02 19.60
CA HIS A 726 16.30 -27.63 19.37
C HIS A 726 17.12 -26.94 18.25
N GLY A 727 16.50 -26.09 17.44
CA GLY A 727 17.13 -25.37 16.34
C GLY A 727 17.25 -26.19 15.05
N PHE A 728 17.87 -25.58 14.03
CA PHE A 728 17.92 -26.09 12.66
C PHE A 728 19.36 -26.42 12.19
N GLY A 729 20.29 -26.55 13.15
CA GLY A 729 21.68 -26.91 12.88
C GLY A 729 22.58 -25.74 12.48
N ASP A 730 22.09 -24.54 12.51
CA ASP A 730 22.82 -23.28 12.21
C ASP A 730 23.27 -22.52 13.47
N GLY A 731 22.96 -23.06 14.65
CA GLY A 731 23.29 -22.45 15.94
C GLY A 731 22.36 -21.34 16.40
N VAL A 732 21.28 -21.07 15.67
CA VAL A 732 20.29 -20.06 16.06
C VAL A 732 19.23 -20.67 16.98
N ASP A 733 18.93 -19.96 18.06
CA ASP A 733 17.90 -20.36 19.05
C ASP A 733 16.56 -19.72 18.70
N TYR A 734 15.52 -20.54 18.59
CA TYR A 734 14.13 -20.12 18.35
C TYR A 734 13.20 -20.47 19.51
N THR A 735 13.75 -20.75 20.68
CA THR A 735 12.96 -21.05 21.90
C THR A 735 12.04 -19.90 22.27
N ASP A 736 12.46 -18.66 22.05
CA ASP A 736 11.65 -17.46 22.26
C ASP A 736 10.37 -17.45 21.38
N ILE A 737 10.50 -17.83 20.13
CA ILE A 737 9.34 -17.93 19.19
C ILE A 737 8.40 -19.07 19.59
N ALA A 738 8.96 -20.25 19.92
CA ALA A 738 8.17 -21.38 20.42
C ALA A 738 7.43 -21.02 21.72
N ASN A 739 8.08 -20.29 22.62
CA ASN A 739 7.47 -19.83 23.87
C ASN A 739 6.33 -18.81 23.64
N LEU A 740 6.42 -17.94 22.65
CA LEU A 740 5.30 -17.07 22.27
C LEU A 740 4.04 -17.87 21.89
N LEU A 741 4.22 -18.99 21.21
CA LEU A 741 3.12 -19.89 20.85
C LEU A 741 2.59 -20.67 22.07
N LEU A 742 3.46 -21.14 22.97
CA LEU A 742 3.07 -22.03 24.08
C LEU A 742 2.67 -21.27 25.37
N HIS A 743 3.32 -20.16 25.66
CA HIS A 743 3.21 -19.44 26.92
C HIS A 743 2.81 -17.98 26.78
N GLY A 744 2.86 -17.43 25.56
CA GLY A 744 2.70 -16.00 25.32
C GLY A 744 3.94 -15.20 25.68
N GLY A 745 3.84 -13.89 25.55
CA GLY A 745 4.95 -12.96 25.84
C GLY A 745 4.56 -11.53 25.47
N ASN A 746 5.40 -10.58 25.87
CA ASN A 746 5.17 -9.15 25.57
C ASN A 746 3.78 -8.64 26.05
N GLY A 747 3.25 -9.21 27.13
CA GLY A 747 1.92 -8.89 27.67
C GLY A 747 0.74 -9.47 26.89
N GLY A 748 1.00 -10.31 25.88
CA GLY A 748 -0.02 -11.00 25.09
C GLY A 748 -0.23 -12.46 25.49
N PRO A 749 -1.39 -13.04 25.11
CA PRO A 749 -1.69 -14.45 25.37
C PRO A 749 -0.82 -15.37 24.51
N ALA A 750 -0.75 -16.66 24.90
CA ALA A 750 -0.13 -17.71 24.11
C ALA A 750 -0.84 -17.85 22.76
N ASP A 751 -0.06 -18.04 21.70
CA ASP A 751 -0.55 -18.16 20.31
C ASP A 751 -1.65 -17.13 19.98
N ARG A 752 -1.36 -15.87 20.20
CA ARG A 752 -2.30 -14.73 20.09
C ARG A 752 -3.16 -14.78 18.81
N TYR A 753 -2.62 -15.32 17.73
CA TYR A 753 -3.30 -15.40 16.44
C TYR A 753 -3.74 -16.81 16.05
N MET A 754 -3.81 -17.72 17.04
CA MET A 754 -4.42 -19.05 16.94
C MET A 754 -3.88 -19.90 15.77
N SER A 755 -2.57 -19.82 15.52
CA SER A 755 -1.91 -20.61 14.47
C SER A 755 -1.98 -22.10 14.77
N LEU A 756 -1.81 -22.52 16.03
CA LEU A 756 -1.90 -23.93 16.43
C LEU A 756 -3.34 -24.46 16.35
N LYS A 757 -4.34 -23.61 16.58
CA LYS A 757 -5.76 -23.97 16.49
C LYS A 757 -6.16 -24.30 15.06
N ASP A 758 -5.72 -23.49 14.09
CA ASP A 758 -6.07 -23.64 12.68
C ASP A 758 -5.11 -24.59 11.93
N PHE A 759 -4.04 -25.08 12.57
CA PHE A 759 -3.00 -25.89 11.92
C PHE A 759 -3.55 -27.12 11.21
N ALA A 760 -4.39 -27.91 11.86
CA ALA A 760 -4.92 -29.14 11.28
C ALA A 760 -5.80 -28.86 10.04
N SER A 761 -6.65 -27.83 10.11
CA SER A 761 -7.50 -27.45 8.98
C SER A 761 -6.70 -26.86 7.82
N TYR A 762 -5.63 -26.11 8.11
CA TYR A 762 -4.70 -25.61 7.12
C TYR A 762 -3.93 -26.73 6.42
N ALA A 763 -3.37 -27.68 7.18
CA ALA A 763 -2.69 -28.85 6.64
C ALA A 763 -3.61 -29.67 5.73
N ALA A 764 -4.88 -29.88 6.13
CA ALA A 764 -5.87 -30.56 5.31
C ALA A 764 -6.20 -29.78 4.02
N ALA A 765 -6.26 -28.44 4.07
CA ALA A 765 -6.43 -27.62 2.90
C ALA A 765 -5.24 -27.72 1.93
N GLN A 766 -4.02 -27.75 2.46
CA GLN A 766 -2.80 -27.96 1.69
C GLN A 766 -2.74 -29.34 1.02
N GLU A 767 -3.27 -30.37 1.67
CA GLU A 767 -3.41 -31.71 1.06
C GLU A 767 -4.40 -31.68 -0.12
N ARG A 768 -5.56 -31.01 0.02
CA ARG A 768 -6.51 -30.80 -1.09
C ARG A 768 -5.87 -30.04 -2.26
N VAL A 769 -5.02 -29.04 -2.00
CA VAL A 769 -4.23 -28.35 -3.03
C VAL A 769 -3.41 -29.36 -3.83
N SER A 770 -2.66 -30.24 -3.14
CA SER A 770 -1.82 -31.25 -3.78
C SER A 770 -2.64 -32.27 -4.59
N GLU A 771 -3.79 -32.70 -4.08
CA GLU A 771 -4.71 -33.61 -4.76
C GLU A 771 -5.24 -33.01 -6.06
N VAL A 772 -5.74 -31.77 -6.03
CA VAL A 772 -6.27 -31.07 -7.19
C VAL A 772 -5.18 -30.77 -8.22
N TYR A 773 -3.98 -30.41 -7.77
CA TYR A 773 -2.86 -30.12 -8.66
C TYR A 773 -2.42 -31.32 -9.53
N ARG A 774 -2.64 -32.56 -9.09
CA ARG A 774 -2.39 -33.76 -9.88
C ARG A 774 -3.26 -33.82 -11.14
N ASN A 775 -4.41 -33.17 -11.13
CA ASN A 775 -5.29 -33.02 -12.31
C ASN A 775 -5.14 -31.62 -12.89
N GLN A 776 -4.21 -31.47 -13.85
CA GLN A 776 -3.89 -30.18 -14.45
C GLN A 776 -5.06 -29.58 -15.24
N ASP A 777 -5.96 -30.38 -15.80
CA ASP A 777 -7.17 -29.87 -16.46
C ASP A 777 -8.10 -29.19 -15.44
N GLN A 778 -8.30 -29.82 -14.29
CA GLN A 778 -9.09 -29.23 -13.21
C GLN A 778 -8.41 -27.98 -12.64
N TRP A 779 -7.08 -28.04 -12.44
CA TRP A 779 -6.32 -26.90 -11.93
C TRP A 779 -6.42 -25.68 -12.85
N ASN A 780 -6.20 -25.87 -14.14
CA ASN A 780 -6.25 -24.80 -15.14
C ASN A 780 -7.68 -24.25 -15.30
N ARG A 781 -8.70 -25.13 -15.20
CA ARG A 781 -10.10 -24.70 -15.18
C ARG A 781 -10.39 -23.78 -13.99
N MET A 782 -9.98 -24.15 -12.77
CA MET A 782 -10.09 -23.30 -11.59
C MET A 782 -9.36 -21.99 -11.77
N ALA A 783 -8.13 -22.01 -12.31
CA ALA A 783 -7.34 -20.82 -12.62
C ALA A 783 -8.07 -19.88 -13.59
N LEU A 784 -8.66 -20.41 -14.65
CA LEU A 784 -9.43 -19.63 -15.62
C LEU A 784 -10.67 -18.97 -14.98
N ILE A 785 -11.39 -19.70 -14.12
CA ILE A 785 -12.54 -19.15 -13.39
C ILE A 785 -12.12 -18.01 -12.47
N ASN A 786 -10.96 -18.13 -11.81
CA ASN A 786 -10.41 -17.05 -11.00
C ASN A 786 -10.08 -15.81 -11.87
N ILE A 787 -9.39 -15.98 -13.00
CA ILE A 787 -9.10 -14.88 -13.93
C ILE A 787 -10.41 -14.23 -14.42
N ALA A 788 -11.38 -15.03 -14.87
CA ALA A 788 -12.65 -14.56 -15.42
C ALA A 788 -13.42 -13.65 -14.44
N ASN A 789 -13.40 -13.99 -13.16
CA ASN A 789 -14.16 -13.25 -12.15
C ASN A 789 -13.34 -12.17 -11.41
N SER A 790 -12.08 -11.93 -11.82
CA SER A 790 -11.18 -10.96 -11.19
C SER A 790 -11.50 -9.50 -11.55
N GLY A 791 -12.25 -9.25 -12.62
CA GLY A 791 -12.63 -7.90 -13.04
C GLY A 791 -13.41 -7.12 -11.97
N ARG A 792 -14.16 -7.81 -11.09
CA ARG A 792 -14.81 -7.23 -9.90
C ARG A 792 -13.81 -6.47 -9.00
N PHE A 793 -12.55 -6.87 -8.99
CA PHE A 793 -11.51 -6.32 -8.13
C PHE A 793 -10.59 -5.33 -8.86
N ALA A 794 -11.01 -4.81 -10.02
CA ALA A 794 -10.29 -3.72 -10.68
C ALA A 794 -10.47 -2.40 -9.94
N ALA A 795 -9.40 -1.59 -9.88
CA ALA A 795 -9.44 -0.25 -9.27
C ALA A 795 -10.45 0.66 -9.97
N ASP A 796 -10.68 0.49 -11.27
CA ASP A 796 -11.65 1.25 -12.05
C ASP A 796 -13.06 1.14 -11.45
N ARG A 797 -13.49 -0.06 -11.03
CA ARG A 797 -14.76 -0.25 -10.30
C ARG A 797 -14.76 0.52 -8.97
N SER A 798 -13.67 0.44 -8.19
CA SER A 798 -13.59 1.16 -6.91
C SER A 798 -13.67 2.67 -7.13
N ILE A 799 -12.97 3.21 -8.14
CA ILE A 799 -13.01 4.64 -8.49
C ILE A 799 -14.41 5.08 -8.90
N ALA A 800 -15.11 4.28 -9.71
CA ALA A 800 -16.49 4.56 -10.07
C ALA A 800 -17.43 4.63 -8.85
N GLU A 801 -17.28 3.69 -7.89
CA GLU A 801 -18.04 3.71 -6.64
C GLU A 801 -17.71 4.94 -5.78
N TYR A 802 -16.42 5.29 -5.64
CA TYR A 802 -16.02 6.52 -4.95
C TYR A 802 -16.57 7.77 -5.63
N ALA A 803 -16.46 7.85 -6.96
CA ALA A 803 -16.92 9.00 -7.74
C ALA A 803 -18.41 9.25 -7.55
N GLN A 804 -19.22 8.19 -7.62
CA GLN A 804 -20.69 8.28 -7.51
C GLN A 804 -21.17 8.45 -6.07
N ASN A 805 -20.68 7.62 -5.15
CA ASN A 805 -21.28 7.50 -3.82
C ASN A 805 -20.66 8.45 -2.77
N ILE A 806 -19.37 8.80 -2.92
CA ILE A 806 -18.64 9.58 -1.93
C ILE A 806 -18.22 10.94 -2.49
N TRP A 807 -17.40 10.95 -3.55
CA TRP A 807 -16.85 12.20 -4.06
C TRP A 807 -17.86 13.07 -4.80
N ARG A 808 -18.90 12.45 -5.39
CA ARG A 808 -19.93 13.12 -6.18
C ARG A 808 -19.32 13.92 -7.32
N VAL A 809 -18.45 13.28 -8.07
CA VAL A 809 -17.78 13.80 -9.27
C VAL A 809 -18.24 13.01 -10.49
N LYS A 810 -18.01 13.56 -11.69
CA LYS A 810 -18.28 12.83 -12.92
C LYS A 810 -17.34 11.65 -13.06
N THR A 811 -17.82 10.58 -13.67
CA THR A 811 -17.09 9.37 -13.99
C THR A 811 -17.46 8.92 -15.42
N ASN A 812 -16.49 8.42 -16.16
CA ASN A 812 -16.70 7.80 -17.46
C ASN A 812 -16.94 6.29 -17.32
N PHE A 813 -16.59 5.70 -16.18
CA PHE A 813 -16.87 4.31 -15.90
C PHE A 813 -18.37 4.12 -15.60
N ALA A 814 -18.99 3.15 -16.31
CA ALA A 814 -20.34 2.69 -16.02
C ALA A 814 -20.31 1.37 -15.25
N PHE A 815 -21.23 1.19 -14.29
CA PHE A 815 -21.43 -0.09 -13.60
C PHE A 815 -22.16 -1.08 -14.48
#